data_9b923ea282b7dab40fd9a1752df27cf7
#
_entry.id   9b923ea282b7dab40fd9a1752df27cf7
#
_cell.length_a   1.000
_cell.length_b   1.000
_cell.length_c   1.000
_cell.angle_alpha   90.00
_cell.angle_beta   90.00
_cell.angle_gamma   90.00
#
_symmetry.space_group_name_H-M   'P 1'
#
loop_
_entity.id
_entity.type
_entity.pdbx_description
1 polymer ?
#
loop_
_entity_poly.entity_id
_entity_poly.type
_entity_poly.pdbx_seq_one_letter_code
_entity_poly.pdbx_strand_id
1 'polypeptide(L)'
;MEADLQQHVAFYLTGKIPGASLDAVDGLKLRPALFAGYRDLTRLRYDFPLVLLDGPDAAFVQSLSGLVDGILHQIAAGDDGERVTKHVLRLEQEIRARVAAGESGALSALWDTAAGGLAAGADELLKDSLSRARAALKTDGEVVDCGAALPARFLTHAWSRVQKQKAQKFQEHIGQLALKLSNILKADFVHSEAGQKAQSLKATVGGTYSDAFDFEVMSRLLTKDSPKNALPQSRRHRIEWAISVLESQRFFPALNGAKKRGDAGKAYTFVFENCIEVLTAIRKRQPDMIALAKAIAIAEFEIDNQYIEAKHDLFFDEFGDNGLDAKDLALFPDYLVRLSADNMQAAENDRVMEILSAGLPVKILVQSDDILDEQPHLALGMRSKQLANMAMGLNDVYVLQASGSHLFQFRDRIFKGLSYAGPALFSVFSGAPSPGADLPPYLVAAAAMDSRVFPAFTFDPSAGPNWASRFYLEANSQVDLDWPIQGFAYEDEEHQRVSEDLAFTLVDFVASDRRYAGHLARVPREKWNGSMIPVDESLTRERKGLPNKVPSLLMVDAHNVLQKVIVDERLIREARRCREMWHSLQELGGVHNSHAEKLLARERKAWEERMQQEAEAHAAVPPATAPAAAVPAAPAASATPAAASAAAEQEPERSPDEAYIETARCSTCNECTQINGKMFAYDGNKQAYIADINAGTYAQLVEAAESCQVSIIHPGKPRNPKEPGLEELLKRAEPFL
;
A
#
# COMPACT_ATOMS: atom_id res chain seq x y z
N MET A 1 23.31 28.39 38.31
CA MET A 1 22.06 27.59 38.13
C MET A 1 20.84 28.44 37.80
N GLU A 2 20.45 29.39 38.68
CA GLU A 2 19.23 30.20 38.43
C GLU A 2 19.38 31.19 37.27
N ALA A 3 20.53 31.80 37.09
CA ALA A 3 20.84 32.68 35.95
C ALA A 3 20.93 31.93 34.62
N ASP A 4 21.44 30.70 34.59
CA ASP A 4 21.52 29.88 33.39
C ASP A 4 20.11 29.42 32.96
N LEU A 5 19.27 29.03 33.93
CA LEU A 5 17.87 28.67 33.64
C LEU A 5 17.09 29.87 33.05
N GLN A 6 17.31 31.10 33.58
CA GLN A 6 16.69 32.28 33.00
C GLN A 6 17.11 32.52 31.55
N GLN A 7 18.36 32.28 31.19
CA GLN A 7 18.85 32.41 29.82
C GLN A 7 18.30 31.32 28.91
N HIS A 8 18.19 30.08 29.39
CA HIS A 8 17.58 28.96 28.65
C HIS A 8 16.10 29.25 28.38
N VAL A 9 15.35 29.74 29.40
CA VAL A 9 13.95 30.11 29.25
C VAL A 9 13.79 31.32 28.31
N ALA A 10 14.69 32.31 28.36
CA ALA A 10 14.66 33.44 27.45
C ALA A 10 14.86 33.02 25.99
N PHE A 11 15.82 32.12 25.72
CA PHE A 11 15.97 31.53 24.37
C PHE A 11 14.71 30.79 23.97
N TYR A 12 14.23 29.88 24.82
CA TYR A 12 13.04 29.10 24.57
C TYR A 12 11.84 29.96 24.13
N LEU A 13 11.58 31.07 24.84
CA LEU A 13 10.46 31.95 24.56
C LEU A 13 10.67 32.87 23.35
N THR A 14 11.89 33.27 23.07
CA THR A 14 12.18 34.33 22.08
C THR A 14 12.90 33.82 20.82
N GLY A 15 13.53 32.67 20.87
CA GLY A 15 14.44 32.16 19.82
C GLY A 15 15.73 32.98 19.69
N LYS A 16 16.03 33.90 20.62
CA LYS A 16 17.24 34.74 20.60
C LYS A 16 18.19 34.27 21.68
N ILE A 17 19.48 34.13 21.32
CA ILE A 17 20.53 33.74 22.25
C ILE A 17 20.84 34.93 23.17
N PRO A 18 20.52 34.87 24.47
CA PRO A 18 20.80 35.91 25.41
C PRO A 18 22.20 35.71 26.06
N GLY A 19 23.20 36.43 25.60
CA GLY A 19 24.52 36.42 26.25
C GLY A 19 25.42 35.21 25.98
N ALA A 20 26.43 34.96 26.84
CA ALA A 20 27.47 33.97 26.62
C ALA A 20 27.21 32.55 27.18
N SER A 21 26.00 32.25 27.61
CA SER A 21 25.70 30.92 28.17
C SER A 21 25.17 29.90 27.18
N LEU A 22 24.88 30.31 25.95
CA LEU A 22 24.39 29.48 24.87
C LEU A 22 25.20 29.76 23.62
N ASP A 23 25.50 28.73 22.87
CA ASP A 23 26.16 28.85 21.57
C ASP A 23 25.16 28.66 20.40
N ALA A 24 25.38 29.41 19.34
CA ALA A 24 24.64 29.20 18.09
C ALA A 24 25.01 27.84 17.47
N VAL A 25 23.99 27.11 17.00
CA VAL A 25 24.20 25.83 16.31
C VAL A 25 24.66 26.06 14.87
N ASP A 26 24.39 27.23 14.33
CA ASP A 26 24.82 27.62 12.98
C ASP A 26 26.36 27.56 12.87
N GLY A 27 26.84 26.78 11.85
CA GLY A 27 28.29 26.51 11.69
C GLY A 27 28.82 25.29 12.46
N LEU A 28 28.08 24.74 13.41
CA LEU A 28 28.42 23.47 14.04
C LEU A 28 27.85 22.31 13.19
N LYS A 29 28.70 21.29 12.91
CA LYS A 29 28.27 20.08 12.21
C LYS A 29 27.60 19.11 13.19
N LEU A 30 26.42 19.49 13.68
CA LEU A 30 25.63 18.67 14.59
C LEU A 30 24.61 17.82 13.82
N ARG A 31 24.34 16.61 14.33
CA ARG A 31 23.27 15.70 13.87
C ARG A 31 22.45 15.22 15.05
N PRO A 32 21.16 14.98 14.92
CA PRO A 32 20.40 14.29 15.95
C PRO A 32 21.06 12.97 16.35
N ALA A 33 21.08 12.65 17.65
CA ALA A 33 21.82 11.52 18.18
C ALA A 33 21.43 10.19 17.53
N LEU A 34 20.14 10.01 17.23
CA LEU A 34 19.63 8.80 16.58
C LEU A 34 20.17 8.57 15.15
N PHE A 35 20.73 9.58 14.49
CA PHE A 35 21.41 9.44 13.20
C PHE A 35 22.94 9.22 13.30
N ALA A 36 23.49 9.17 14.51
CA ALA A 36 24.95 9.09 14.69
C ALA A 36 25.60 7.89 13.98
N GLY A 37 24.91 6.75 13.94
CA GLY A 37 25.36 5.51 13.32
C GLY A 37 25.24 5.45 11.80
N TYR A 38 24.49 6.35 11.17
CA TYR A 38 24.10 6.24 9.76
C TYR A 38 24.81 7.27 8.88
N ARG A 39 26.13 7.07 8.69
CA ARG A 39 26.94 7.96 7.83
C ARG A 39 27.05 7.51 6.39
N ASP A 40 27.05 6.20 6.17
CA ASP A 40 27.22 5.56 4.86
C ASP A 40 26.28 4.36 4.76
N LEU A 41 25.26 4.45 3.92
CA LEU A 41 24.28 3.38 3.67
C LEU A 41 24.77 2.38 2.63
N THR A 42 25.83 2.69 1.85
CA THR A 42 26.30 1.81 0.77
C THR A 42 26.79 0.46 1.29
N ARG A 43 27.22 0.40 2.55
CA ARG A 43 27.65 -0.82 3.22
C ARG A 43 26.53 -1.65 3.85
N LEU A 44 25.34 -1.07 3.93
CA LEU A 44 24.16 -1.75 4.48
C LEU A 44 23.36 -2.42 3.38
N ARG A 45 22.84 -3.61 3.64
CA ARG A 45 21.86 -4.25 2.77
C ARG A 45 20.46 -3.86 3.24
N TYR A 46 19.75 -3.17 2.40
CA TYR A 46 18.38 -2.70 2.62
C TYR A 46 17.63 -2.70 1.27
N ASP A 47 16.38 -2.28 1.25
CA ASP A 47 15.51 -2.38 0.08
C ASP A 47 16.04 -1.66 -1.17
N PHE A 48 16.89 -0.63 -1.01
CA PHE A 48 17.44 0.13 -2.13
C PHE A 48 18.88 -0.28 -2.48
N PRO A 49 19.29 -0.03 -3.76
CA PRO A 49 18.48 0.49 -4.87
C PRO A 49 17.45 -0.52 -5.37
N LEU A 50 16.40 0.00 -6.02
CA LEU A 50 15.36 -0.79 -6.65
C LEU A 50 15.67 -1.05 -8.12
N VAL A 51 15.17 -2.17 -8.63
CA VAL A 51 15.23 -2.53 -10.05
C VAL A 51 13.80 -2.61 -10.59
N LEU A 52 13.46 -1.75 -11.53
CA LEU A 52 12.18 -1.71 -12.23
C LEU A 52 12.21 -2.73 -13.37
N LEU A 53 11.54 -3.86 -13.21
CA LEU A 53 11.66 -5.02 -14.09
C LEU A 53 10.72 -4.94 -15.30
N ASP A 54 11.23 -5.30 -16.49
CA ASP A 54 10.49 -5.21 -17.74
C ASP A 54 9.71 -6.49 -18.14
N GLY A 55 9.95 -7.64 -17.49
CA GLY A 55 9.38 -8.94 -17.85
C GLY A 55 7.86 -9.07 -17.61
N PRO A 56 7.08 -9.82 -18.41
CA PRO A 56 5.63 -9.97 -18.26
C PRO A 56 5.22 -10.71 -16.98
N ASP A 57 6.00 -11.71 -16.57
CA ASP A 57 5.65 -12.63 -15.47
C ASP A 57 6.37 -12.31 -14.14
N ALA A 58 7.25 -11.31 -14.13
CA ALA A 58 7.98 -10.90 -12.94
C ALA A 58 7.18 -9.86 -12.13
N ALA A 59 7.45 -9.78 -10.85
CA ALA A 59 7.10 -8.59 -10.07
C ALA A 59 7.61 -7.35 -10.80
N PHE A 60 6.84 -6.27 -10.85
CA PHE A 60 7.24 -5.07 -11.61
C PHE A 60 8.45 -4.34 -10.98
N VAL A 61 8.81 -4.66 -9.75
CA VAL A 61 9.95 -4.11 -9.03
C VAL A 61 10.52 -5.14 -8.05
N GLN A 62 11.85 -5.14 -7.91
CA GLN A 62 12.56 -5.89 -6.88
C GLN A 62 13.69 -5.03 -6.29
N SER A 63 14.12 -5.36 -5.06
CA SER A 63 15.35 -4.78 -4.51
C SER A 63 16.57 -5.44 -5.13
N LEU A 64 17.67 -4.70 -5.27
CA LEU A 64 18.95 -5.26 -5.74
C LEU A 64 19.39 -6.43 -4.85
N SER A 65 19.24 -6.30 -3.52
CA SER A 65 19.58 -7.36 -2.57
C SER A 65 18.75 -8.63 -2.80
N GLY A 66 17.44 -8.50 -3.03
CA GLY A 66 16.56 -9.64 -3.31
C GLY A 66 16.90 -10.35 -4.62
N LEU A 67 17.30 -9.61 -5.66
CA LEU A 67 17.80 -10.18 -6.90
C LEU A 67 19.12 -10.93 -6.69
N VAL A 68 20.06 -10.32 -5.96
CA VAL A 68 21.35 -10.94 -5.63
C VAL A 68 21.17 -12.22 -4.80
N ASP A 69 20.26 -12.21 -3.81
CA ASP A 69 19.94 -13.40 -3.02
C ASP A 69 19.37 -14.52 -3.89
N GLY A 70 18.46 -14.19 -4.81
CA GLY A 70 17.94 -15.15 -5.78
C GLY A 70 19.03 -15.77 -6.68
N ILE A 71 20.03 -14.98 -7.09
CA ILE A 71 21.20 -15.45 -7.84
C ILE A 71 22.06 -16.36 -6.95
N LEU A 72 22.37 -15.93 -5.72
CA LEU A 72 23.18 -16.70 -4.77
C LEU A 72 22.55 -18.06 -4.47
N HIS A 73 21.26 -18.14 -4.29
CA HIS A 73 20.56 -19.44 -4.12
C HIS A 73 20.79 -20.41 -5.29
N GLN A 74 21.00 -19.89 -6.50
CA GLN A 74 21.24 -20.74 -7.69
C GLN A 74 22.70 -21.16 -7.83
N ILE A 75 23.67 -20.29 -7.47
CA ILE A 75 25.09 -20.50 -7.81
C ILE A 75 26.00 -20.80 -6.63
N ALA A 76 25.57 -20.52 -5.39
CA ALA A 76 26.38 -20.69 -4.18
C ALA A 76 26.18 -22.06 -3.49
N ALA A 77 25.70 -23.07 -4.22
CA ALA A 77 25.56 -24.43 -3.72
C ALA A 77 26.92 -25.18 -3.81
N GLY A 78 27.29 -25.92 -2.74
CA GLY A 78 28.50 -26.73 -2.69
C GLY A 78 29.67 -26.11 -1.94
N ASP A 79 30.88 -26.73 -2.06
CA ASP A 79 32.06 -26.39 -1.27
C ASP A 79 32.58 -24.97 -1.53
N ASP A 80 32.32 -24.42 -2.70
CA ASP A 80 32.70 -23.06 -3.12
C ASP A 80 31.71 -21.96 -2.68
N GLY A 81 30.59 -22.35 -2.07
CA GLY A 81 29.44 -21.45 -1.83
C GLY A 81 29.78 -20.19 -1.04
N GLU A 82 30.58 -20.31 0.04
CA GLU A 82 30.99 -19.17 0.84
C GLU A 82 31.86 -18.17 0.07
N ARG A 83 32.78 -18.68 -0.76
CA ARG A 83 33.64 -17.85 -1.62
C ARG A 83 32.79 -17.08 -2.65
N VAL A 84 31.89 -17.79 -3.36
CA VAL A 84 31.00 -17.19 -4.35
C VAL A 84 30.14 -16.11 -3.69
N THR A 85 29.57 -16.39 -2.54
CA THR A 85 28.77 -15.43 -1.76
C THR A 85 29.55 -14.17 -1.45
N LYS A 86 30.77 -14.27 -0.90
CA LYS A 86 31.62 -13.11 -0.61
C LYS A 86 31.92 -12.28 -1.86
N HIS A 87 32.19 -12.91 -2.99
CA HIS A 87 32.51 -12.22 -4.26
C HIS A 87 31.29 -11.50 -4.83
N VAL A 88 30.11 -12.12 -4.80
CA VAL A 88 28.88 -11.54 -5.33
C VAL A 88 28.36 -10.42 -4.42
N LEU A 89 28.48 -10.55 -3.10
CA LEU A 89 28.14 -9.46 -2.16
C LEU A 89 29.07 -8.25 -2.34
N ARG A 90 30.36 -8.49 -2.68
CA ARG A 90 31.28 -7.39 -3.03
C ARG A 90 30.87 -6.69 -4.32
N LEU A 91 30.37 -7.45 -5.30
CA LEU A 91 29.80 -6.85 -6.53
C LEU A 91 28.54 -6.02 -6.22
N GLU A 92 27.64 -6.54 -5.38
CA GLU A 92 26.46 -5.79 -4.93
C GLU A 92 26.86 -4.46 -4.28
N GLN A 93 27.86 -4.49 -3.40
CA GLN A 93 28.40 -3.27 -2.76
C GLN A 93 28.95 -2.26 -3.77
N GLU A 94 29.69 -2.72 -4.79
CA GLU A 94 30.21 -1.86 -5.85
C GLU A 94 29.08 -1.23 -6.67
N ILE A 95 28.03 -1.99 -7.02
CA ILE A 95 26.86 -1.46 -7.71
C ILE A 95 26.17 -0.39 -6.85
N ARG A 96 25.98 -0.65 -5.55
CA ARG A 96 25.40 0.34 -4.61
C ARG A 96 26.20 1.62 -4.54
N ALA A 97 27.53 1.51 -4.45
CA ALA A 97 28.41 2.67 -4.40
C ALA A 97 28.33 3.52 -5.68
N ARG A 98 28.24 2.89 -6.85
CA ARG A 98 28.08 3.58 -8.14
C ARG A 98 26.74 4.28 -8.24
N VAL A 99 25.67 3.60 -7.86
CA VAL A 99 24.31 4.17 -7.87
C VAL A 99 24.22 5.35 -6.89
N ALA A 100 24.79 5.23 -5.69
CA ALA A 100 24.88 6.34 -4.73
C ALA A 100 25.75 7.53 -5.23
N ALA A 101 26.71 7.27 -6.12
CA ALA A 101 27.49 8.30 -6.81
C ALA A 101 26.73 8.94 -7.99
N GLY A 102 25.49 8.51 -8.28
CA GLY A 102 24.63 9.07 -9.31
C GLY A 102 24.64 8.33 -10.66
N GLU A 103 25.33 7.15 -10.74
CA GLU A 103 25.20 6.31 -11.94
C GLU A 103 23.78 5.73 -12.02
N SER A 104 23.21 5.72 -13.21
CA SER A 104 21.87 5.19 -13.49
C SER A 104 21.86 4.41 -14.80
N GLY A 105 20.91 3.49 -14.97
CA GLY A 105 20.77 2.71 -16.19
C GLY A 105 20.22 1.33 -15.97
N ALA A 106 20.35 0.48 -16.98
CA ALA A 106 19.95 -0.91 -16.90
C ALA A 106 20.84 -1.69 -15.92
N LEU A 107 20.25 -2.61 -15.14
CA LEU A 107 20.98 -3.45 -14.20
C LEU A 107 22.13 -4.21 -14.86
N SER A 108 21.90 -4.76 -16.05
CA SER A 108 22.93 -5.49 -16.81
C SER A 108 24.15 -4.62 -17.11
N ALA A 109 23.97 -3.36 -17.48
CA ALA A 109 25.06 -2.44 -17.79
C ALA A 109 25.85 -2.05 -16.52
N LEU A 110 25.15 -1.72 -15.42
CA LEU A 110 25.78 -1.44 -14.12
C LEU A 110 26.52 -2.65 -13.57
N TRP A 111 25.94 -3.84 -13.73
CA TRP A 111 26.54 -5.11 -13.34
C TRP A 111 27.86 -5.36 -14.08
N ASP A 112 27.84 -5.24 -15.43
CA ASP A 112 29.01 -5.46 -16.26
C ASP A 112 30.12 -4.44 -15.97
N THR A 113 29.75 -3.18 -15.74
CA THR A 113 30.71 -2.12 -15.37
C THR A 113 31.34 -2.37 -14.00
N ALA A 114 30.52 -2.72 -12.98
CA ALA A 114 31.02 -3.02 -11.65
C ALA A 114 31.88 -4.29 -11.61
N ALA A 115 31.44 -5.35 -12.30
CA ALA A 115 32.21 -6.60 -12.45
C ALA A 115 33.53 -6.37 -13.15
N GLY A 116 33.57 -5.57 -14.23
CA GLY A 116 34.77 -5.18 -14.94
C GLY A 116 35.77 -4.44 -14.06
N GLY A 117 35.28 -3.50 -13.25
CA GLY A 117 36.11 -2.78 -12.26
C GLY A 117 36.71 -3.70 -11.21
N LEU A 118 35.95 -4.65 -10.68
CA LEU A 118 36.43 -5.63 -9.70
C LEU A 118 37.35 -6.68 -10.30
N ALA A 119 37.16 -7.07 -11.56
CA ALA A 119 37.99 -8.04 -12.25
C ALA A 119 39.35 -7.52 -12.71
N ALA A 120 39.52 -6.19 -12.76
CA ALA A 120 40.77 -5.56 -13.14
C ALA A 120 41.88 -5.88 -12.11
N GLY A 121 42.84 -6.72 -12.49
CA GLY A 121 43.95 -7.16 -11.59
C GLY A 121 43.55 -8.24 -10.57
N ALA A 122 42.36 -8.81 -10.66
CA ALA A 122 41.85 -9.85 -9.77
C ALA A 122 42.32 -11.26 -10.15
N ASP A 123 42.22 -12.19 -9.18
CA ASP A 123 42.48 -13.62 -9.39
C ASP A 123 41.38 -14.28 -10.24
N GLU A 124 41.69 -15.46 -10.81
CA GLU A 124 40.75 -16.22 -11.65
C GLU A 124 39.52 -16.69 -10.87
N LEU A 125 39.63 -16.89 -9.55
CA LEU A 125 38.50 -17.33 -8.71
C LEU A 125 37.43 -16.23 -8.55
N LEU A 126 37.85 -14.95 -8.47
CA LEU A 126 36.91 -13.84 -8.47
C LEU A 126 36.22 -13.71 -9.83
N LYS A 127 36.99 -13.78 -10.92
CA LYS A 127 36.43 -13.71 -12.29
C LYS A 127 35.43 -14.83 -12.54
N ASP A 128 35.71 -16.07 -12.13
CA ASP A 128 34.79 -17.20 -12.22
C ASP A 128 33.49 -16.93 -11.47
N SER A 129 33.55 -16.47 -10.21
CA SER A 129 32.36 -16.16 -9.42
C SER A 129 31.51 -15.06 -10.05
N LEU A 130 32.13 -14.00 -10.58
CA LEU A 130 31.44 -12.90 -11.25
C LEU A 130 30.79 -13.37 -12.58
N SER A 131 31.47 -14.25 -13.33
CA SER A 131 30.93 -14.83 -14.56
C SER A 131 29.71 -15.72 -14.30
N ARG A 132 29.77 -16.57 -13.28
CA ARG A 132 28.62 -17.40 -12.84
C ARG A 132 27.44 -16.53 -12.43
N ALA A 133 27.69 -15.48 -11.65
CA ALA A 133 26.64 -14.55 -11.23
C ALA A 133 26.02 -13.82 -12.42
N ARG A 134 26.83 -13.40 -13.41
CA ARG A 134 26.33 -12.77 -14.63
C ARG A 134 25.46 -13.72 -15.47
N ALA A 135 25.87 -14.98 -15.59
CA ALA A 135 25.11 -16.00 -16.32
C ALA A 135 23.77 -16.34 -15.63
N ALA A 136 23.71 -16.23 -14.31
CA ALA A 136 22.48 -16.45 -13.53
C ALA A 136 21.52 -15.24 -13.55
N LEU A 137 21.99 -14.05 -13.91
CA LEU A 137 21.15 -12.87 -14.06
C LEU A 137 20.26 -12.99 -15.31
N LYS A 138 19.00 -13.40 -15.12
CA LYS A 138 18.02 -13.64 -16.20
C LYS A 138 17.08 -12.47 -16.43
N THR A 139 16.99 -11.55 -15.49
CA THR A 139 16.10 -10.40 -15.51
C THR A 139 16.90 -9.12 -15.64
N ASP A 140 16.39 -8.15 -16.38
CA ASP A 140 16.96 -6.82 -16.50
C ASP A 140 15.89 -5.77 -16.18
N GLY A 141 16.33 -4.56 -15.92
CA GLY A 141 15.47 -3.44 -15.60
C GLY A 141 16.24 -2.18 -15.26
N GLU A 142 15.54 -1.07 -15.15
CA GLU A 142 16.12 0.21 -14.76
C GLU A 142 16.42 0.23 -13.26
N VAL A 143 17.66 0.57 -12.89
CA VAL A 143 18.06 0.73 -11.48
C VAL A 143 17.77 2.16 -11.03
N VAL A 144 17.05 2.28 -9.90
CA VAL A 144 16.64 3.58 -9.33
C VAL A 144 16.90 3.58 -7.83
N ASP A 145 17.60 4.61 -7.34
CA ASP A 145 17.81 4.80 -5.90
C ASP A 145 16.76 5.76 -5.30
N CYS A 146 16.71 5.82 -3.97
CA CYS A 146 15.87 6.77 -3.25
C CYS A 146 16.30 8.21 -3.55
N GLY A 147 15.34 9.08 -3.88
CA GLY A 147 15.59 10.49 -4.20
C GLY A 147 14.56 11.06 -5.16
N ALA A 148 14.81 12.27 -5.65
CA ALA A 148 13.86 13.05 -6.45
C ALA A 148 13.30 12.33 -7.70
N ALA A 149 14.09 11.47 -8.35
CA ALA A 149 13.66 10.78 -9.55
C ALA A 149 12.77 9.55 -9.27
N LEU A 150 12.83 8.99 -8.06
CA LEU A 150 12.21 7.71 -7.72
C LEU A 150 10.68 7.72 -7.86
N PRO A 151 9.91 8.66 -7.24
CA PRO A 151 8.46 8.58 -7.27
C PRO A 151 7.89 8.57 -8.68
N ALA A 152 8.35 9.50 -9.52
CA ALA A 152 7.90 9.62 -10.90
C ALA A 152 8.25 8.39 -11.75
N ARG A 153 9.47 7.86 -11.64
CA ARG A 153 9.91 6.66 -12.38
C ARG A 153 9.14 5.42 -11.92
N PHE A 154 9.05 5.22 -10.60
CA PHE A 154 8.36 4.07 -10.00
C PHE A 154 6.89 4.03 -10.40
N LEU A 155 6.14 5.13 -10.21
CA LEU A 155 4.72 5.17 -10.55
C LEU A 155 4.48 5.08 -12.06
N THR A 156 5.31 5.73 -12.88
CA THR A 156 5.18 5.63 -14.34
C THR A 156 5.42 4.20 -14.81
N HIS A 157 6.43 3.50 -14.26
CA HIS A 157 6.71 2.12 -14.56
C HIS A 157 5.55 1.20 -14.15
N ALA A 158 5.08 1.31 -12.90
CA ALA A 158 3.94 0.54 -12.39
C ALA A 158 2.67 0.81 -13.20
N TRP A 159 2.37 2.08 -13.52
CA TRP A 159 1.26 2.48 -14.36
C TRP A 159 1.36 1.86 -15.77
N SER A 160 2.53 1.93 -16.40
CA SER A 160 2.74 1.34 -17.73
C SER A 160 2.48 -0.17 -17.73
N ARG A 161 2.80 -0.85 -16.64
CA ARG A 161 2.54 -2.26 -16.43
C ARG A 161 1.04 -2.57 -16.38
N VAL A 162 0.29 -1.80 -15.57
CA VAL A 162 -1.18 -1.89 -15.50
C VAL A 162 -1.79 -1.64 -16.88
N GLN A 163 -1.32 -0.60 -17.59
CA GLN A 163 -1.84 -0.27 -18.91
C GLN A 163 -1.53 -1.34 -19.97
N LYS A 164 -0.35 -1.98 -19.93
CA LYS A 164 -0.02 -3.12 -20.81
C LYS A 164 -0.97 -4.29 -20.61
N GLN A 165 -1.28 -4.66 -19.36
CA GLN A 165 -2.25 -5.73 -19.05
C GLN A 165 -3.66 -5.36 -19.52
N LYS A 166 -4.07 -4.11 -19.32
CA LYS A 166 -5.37 -3.58 -19.78
C LYS A 166 -5.44 -3.59 -21.31
N ALA A 167 -4.37 -3.14 -21.98
CA ALA A 167 -4.26 -3.13 -23.43
C ALA A 167 -4.36 -4.55 -24.04
N GLN A 168 -3.70 -5.52 -23.44
CA GLN A 168 -3.76 -6.91 -23.92
C GLN A 168 -5.18 -7.45 -23.86
N LYS A 169 -5.86 -7.34 -22.71
CA LYS A 169 -7.26 -7.79 -22.55
C LYS A 169 -8.19 -7.08 -23.53
N PHE A 170 -8.01 -5.78 -23.70
CA PHE A 170 -8.82 -4.98 -24.61
C PHE A 170 -8.62 -5.41 -26.07
N GLN A 171 -7.37 -5.62 -26.51
CA GLN A 171 -7.07 -6.05 -27.87
C GLN A 171 -7.59 -7.45 -28.17
N GLU A 172 -7.49 -8.38 -27.22
CA GLU A 172 -8.07 -9.71 -27.33
C GLU A 172 -9.58 -9.62 -27.50
N HIS A 173 -10.26 -8.81 -26.68
CA HIS A 173 -11.73 -8.62 -26.75
C HIS A 173 -12.15 -8.00 -28.10
N ILE A 174 -11.56 -6.86 -28.47
CA ILE A 174 -11.86 -6.19 -29.75
C ILE A 174 -11.55 -7.09 -30.96
N GLY A 175 -10.41 -7.80 -30.92
CA GLY A 175 -10.05 -8.73 -31.98
C GLY A 175 -11.07 -9.85 -32.18
N GLN A 176 -11.61 -10.38 -31.08
CA GLN A 176 -12.67 -11.39 -31.13
C GLN A 176 -13.98 -10.81 -31.69
N LEU A 177 -14.38 -9.61 -31.26
CA LEU A 177 -15.58 -8.95 -31.78
C LEU A 177 -15.45 -8.67 -33.28
N ALA A 178 -14.36 -8.06 -33.72
CA ALA A 178 -14.11 -7.76 -35.13
C ALA A 178 -14.09 -9.02 -36.00
N LEU A 179 -13.46 -10.12 -35.52
CA LEU A 179 -13.43 -11.41 -36.21
C LEU A 179 -14.84 -11.99 -36.36
N LYS A 180 -15.64 -12.03 -35.28
CA LYS A 180 -17.02 -12.55 -35.32
C LYS A 180 -17.90 -11.73 -36.25
N LEU A 181 -17.84 -10.41 -36.18
CA LEU A 181 -18.57 -9.50 -37.09
C LEU A 181 -18.13 -9.71 -38.55
N SER A 182 -16.85 -9.81 -38.83
CA SER A 182 -16.32 -10.10 -40.16
C SER A 182 -16.83 -11.44 -40.68
N ASN A 183 -16.95 -12.46 -39.81
CA ASN A 183 -17.49 -13.76 -40.20
C ASN A 183 -18.99 -13.67 -40.54
N ILE A 184 -19.76 -12.84 -39.85
CA ILE A 184 -21.19 -12.58 -40.22
C ILE A 184 -21.26 -11.98 -41.63
N LEU A 185 -20.44 -10.96 -41.93
CA LEU A 185 -20.41 -10.34 -43.26
C LEU A 185 -19.93 -11.31 -44.34
N LYS A 186 -18.93 -12.16 -44.05
CA LYS A 186 -18.46 -13.18 -44.96
C LYS A 186 -19.50 -14.24 -45.24
N ALA A 187 -20.26 -14.69 -44.22
CA ALA A 187 -21.36 -15.63 -44.41
C ALA A 187 -22.45 -15.03 -45.27
N ASP A 188 -22.86 -13.77 -45.02
CA ASP A 188 -23.79 -13.05 -45.84
C ASP A 188 -23.31 -12.91 -47.29
N PHE A 189 -22.03 -12.57 -47.51
CA PHE A 189 -21.46 -12.47 -48.83
C PHE A 189 -21.50 -13.82 -49.59
N VAL A 190 -21.15 -14.95 -48.94
CA VAL A 190 -21.21 -16.29 -49.54
C VAL A 190 -22.63 -16.67 -49.96
N HIS A 191 -23.63 -16.22 -49.20
CA HIS A 191 -25.04 -16.45 -49.52
C HIS A 191 -25.63 -15.43 -50.49
N SER A 192 -24.93 -14.37 -50.85
CA SER A 192 -25.34 -13.34 -51.79
C SER A 192 -25.13 -13.80 -53.27
N GLU A 193 -25.88 -13.21 -54.19
CA GLU A 193 -25.69 -13.44 -55.64
C GLU A 193 -24.28 -13.15 -56.13
N ALA A 194 -23.59 -12.17 -55.52
CA ALA A 194 -22.21 -11.80 -55.82
C ALA A 194 -21.22 -12.86 -55.31
N GLY A 195 -21.44 -13.44 -54.15
CA GLY A 195 -20.59 -14.47 -53.55
C GLY A 195 -20.71 -15.83 -54.23
N GLN A 196 -21.89 -16.10 -54.80
CA GLN A 196 -22.19 -17.35 -55.52
C GLN A 196 -21.66 -17.38 -56.97
N LYS A 197 -21.09 -16.30 -57.48
CA LYS A 197 -20.45 -16.27 -58.80
C LYS A 197 -19.20 -17.18 -58.81
N ALA A 198 -18.95 -17.88 -59.92
CA ALA A 198 -17.84 -18.81 -60.07
C ALA A 198 -16.49 -18.21 -59.68
N GLN A 199 -16.21 -16.95 -60.03
CA GLN A 199 -15.00 -16.22 -59.64
C GLN A 199 -14.88 -16.00 -58.12
N SER A 200 -15.96 -15.69 -57.44
CA SER A 200 -16.00 -15.48 -55.98
C SER A 200 -15.80 -16.80 -55.24
N LEU A 201 -16.42 -17.89 -55.70
CA LEU A 201 -16.25 -19.24 -55.18
C LEU A 201 -14.80 -19.69 -55.33
N LYS A 202 -14.17 -19.46 -56.50
CA LYS A 202 -12.75 -19.77 -56.76
C LYS A 202 -11.85 -18.99 -55.81
N ALA A 203 -12.11 -17.73 -55.56
CA ALA A 203 -11.33 -16.91 -54.63
C ALA A 203 -11.48 -17.38 -53.16
N THR A 204 -12.60 -17.93 -52.77
CA THR A 204 -12.89 -18.43 -51.43
C THR A 204 -12.16 -19.75 -51.12
N VAL A 205 -12.01 -20.64 -52.10
CA VAL A 205 -11.36 -21.96 -51.97
C VAL A 205 -9.81 -21.84 -51.97
N GLY A 206 -9.29 -20.75 -52.53
CA GLY A 206 -7.83 -20.51 -52.62
C GLY A 206 -7.14 -21.29 -53.74
N GLY A 207 -5.88 -20.93 -54.06
CA GLY A 207 -5.17 -21.40 -55.24
C GLY A 207 -4.78 -22.89 -55.23
N THR A 208 -4.66 -23.55 -54.08
CA THR A 208 -4.12 -24.90 -53.95
C THR A 208 -5.06 -26.00 -54.49
N TYR A 209 -6.37 -25.75 -54.49
CA TYR A 209 -7.38 -26.72 -54.94
C TYR A 209 -8.29 -26.18 -56.04
N SER A 210 -7.95 -25.06 -56.66
CA SER A 210 -8.76 -24.39 -57.67
C SER A 210 -9.08 -25.23 -58.90
N ASP A 211 -8.23 -26.20 -59.22
CA ASP A 211 -8.39 -27.03 -60.42
C ASP A 211 -9.13 -28.34 -60.15
N ALA A 212 -9.48 -28.62 -58.86
CA ALA A 212 -10.19 -29.83 -58.47
C ALA A 212 -11.72 -29.66 -58.49
N PHE A 213 -12.22 -28.43 -58.68
CA PHE A 213 -13.66 -28.10 -58.60
C PHE A 213 -14.13 -27.32 -59.82
N ASP A 214 -15.31 -27.73 -60.37
CA ASP A 214 -16.01 -26.97 -61.40
C ASP A 214 -16.86 -25.87 -60.73
N PHE A 215 -16.28 -24.68 -60.63
CA PHE A 215 -16.94 -23.53 -60.00
C PHE A 215 -18.14 -22.98 -60.78
N GLU A 216 -18.25 -23.26 -62.10
CA GLU A 216 -19.42 -22.86 -62.89
C GLU A 216 -20.62 -23.72 -62.56
N VAL A 217 -20.44 -25.04 -62.44
CA VAL A 217 -21.47 -25.98 -62.04
C VAL A 217 -21.90 -25.70 -60.60
N MET A 218 -20.93 -25.48 -59.68
CA MET A 218 -21.20 -25.12 -58.29
C MET A 218 -22.02 -23.79 -58.20
N SER A 219 -21.66 -22.79 -58.98
CA SER A 219 -22.38 -21.50 -59.01
C SER A 219 -23.82 -21.67 -59.47
N ARG A 220 -24.06 -22.47 -60.50
CA ARG A 220 -25.44 -22.76 -61.00
C ARG A 220 -26.30 -23.53 -59.98
N LEU A 221 -25.72 -24.48 -59.26
CA LEU A 221 -26.41 -25.26 -58.23
C LEU A 221 -26.78 -24.36 -57.02
N LEU A 222 -25.82 -23.60 -56.54
CA LEU A 222 -25.99 -22.72 -55.38
C LEU A 222 -27.03 -21.60 -55.66
N THR A 223 -27.05 -21.01 -56.89
CA THR A 223 -28.00 -19.98 -57.27
C THR A 223 -29.44 -20.51 -57.37
N LYS A 224 -29.66 -21.80 -57.56
CA LYS A 224 -30.94 -22.43 -57.73
C LYS A 224 -31.62 -22.76 -56.39
N ASP A 225 -30.86 -23.12 -55.37
CA ASP A 225 -31.35 -23.68 -54.09
C ASP A 225 -31.04 -22.81 -52.85
N SER A 226 -30.38 -21.65 -53.01
CA SER A 226 -30.05 -20.79 -51.87
C SER A 226 -31.25 -20.03 -51.32
N PRO A 227 -31.50 -20.08 -50.01
CA PRO A 227 -32.48 -19.20 -49.39
C PRO A 227 -32.01 -17.73 -49.54
N LYS A 228 -32.87 -16.88 -50.11
CA LYS A 228 -32.61 -15.45 -50.38
C LYS A 228 -32.67 -14.60 -49.08
N ASN A 229 -32.15 -15.07 -47.99
CA ASN A 229 -32.08 -14.31 -46.74
C ASN A 229 -30.76 -13.54 -46.65
N ALA A 230 -30.61 -12.54 -47.53
CA ALA A 230 -29.54 -11.56 -47.36
C ALA A 230 -29.80 -10.74 -46.09
N LEU A 231 -28.72 -10.39 -45.40
CA LEU A 231 -28.79 -9.47 -44.24
C LEU A 231 -29.48 -8.17 -44.67
N PRO A 232 -30.39 -7.61 -43.85
CA PRO A 232 -30.93 -6.26 -44.05
C PRO A 232 -29.82 -5.25 -44.24
N GLN A 233 -30.00 -4.28 -45.14
CA GLN A 233 -28.95 -3.31 -45.44
C GLN A 233 -28.60 -2.45 -44.21
N SER A 234 -29.58 -2.12 -43.37
CA SER A 234 -29.39 -1.42 -42.09
C SER A 234 -28.43 -2.20 -41.16
N ARG A 235 -28.65 -3.52 -41.04
CA ARG A 235 -27.80 -4.40 -40.23
C ARG A 235 -26.35 -4.49 -40.77
N ARG A 236 -26.23 -4.61 -42.10
CA ARG A 236 -24.90 -4.65 -42.75
C ARG A 236 -24.13 -3.34 -42.48
N HIS A 237 -24.74 -2.18 -42.66
CA HIS A 237 -24.10 -0.89 -42.40
C HIS A 237 -23.68 -0.73 -40.93
N ARG A 238 -24.51 -1.18 -39.97
CA ARG A 238 -24.14 -1.17 -38.54
C ARG A 238 -22.90 -2.02 -38.25
N ILE A 239 -22.87 -3.24 -38.79
CA ILE A 239 -21.71 -4.15 -38.62
C ILE A 239 -20.48 -3.57 -39.26
N GLU A 240 -20.56 -3.04 -40.48
CA GLU A 240 -19.40 -2.41 -41.18
C GLU A 240 -18.90 -1.17 -40.42
N TRP A 241 -19.81 -0.35 -39.90
CA TRP A 241 -19.49 0.79 -39.07
C TRP A 241 -18.78 0.34 -37.77
N ALA A 242 -19.31 -0.64 -37.05
CA ALA A 242 -18.73 -1.15 -35.84
C ALA A 242 -17.31 -1.69 -36.06
N ILE A 243 -17.10 -2.50 -37.12
CA ILE A 243 -15.76 -3.00 -37.49
C ILE A 243 -14.81 -1.83 -37.75
N SER A 244 -15.25 -0.82 -38.54
CA SER A 244 -14.43 0.35 -38.86
C SER A 244 -13.97 1.11 -37.61
N VAL A 245 -14.86 1.32 -36.63
CA VAL A 245 -14.53 1.98 -35.37
C VAL A 245 -13.59 1.12 -34.52
N LEU A 246 -13.86 -0.19 -34.39
CA LEU A 246 -13.02 -1.11 -33.60
C LEU A 246 -11.60 -1.21 -34.17
N GLU A 247 -11.42 -1.22 -35.50
CA GLU A 247 -10.11 -1.30 -36.15
C GLU A 247 -9.34 0.01 -36.18
N SER A 248 -10.04 1.17 -36.20
CA SER A 248 -9.42 2.50 -36.27
C SER A 248 -9.15 3.14 -34.90
N GLN A 249 -9.43 2.46 -33.78
CA GLN A 249 -9.25 2.99 -32.45
C GLN A 249 -7.78 3.38 -32.18
N ARG A 250 -7.56 4.46 -31.38
CA ARG A 250 -6.26 5.08 -31.10
C ARG A 250 -5.85 4.98 -29.63
N PHE A 251 -6.69 4.38 -28.79
CA PHE A 251 -6.48 4.30 -27.35
C PHE A 251 -5.40 3.28 -26.97
N PHE A 252 -5.46 2.09 -27.55
CA PHE A 252 -4.49 1.04 -27.36
C PHE A 252 -3.87 0.65 -28.71
N PRO A 253 -2.65 1.13 -29.03
CA PRO A 253 -1.96 0.73 -30.27
C PRO A 253 -1.69 -0.77 -30.26
N ALA A 254 -1.71 -1.40 -31.43
CA ALA A 254 -1.44 -2.83 -31.57
C ALA A 254 -0.05 -3.18 -31.03
N LEU A 255 0.02 -4.16 -30.11
CA LEU A 255 1.28 -4.64 -29.53
C LEU A 255 2.22 -5.29 -30.56
N ASN A 256 1.66 -5.84 -31.62
CA ASN A 256 2.42 -6.50 -32.69
C ASN A 256 2.42 -5.58 -33.90
N GLY A 257 3.52 -4.89 -34.15
CA GLY A 257 3.82 -3.99 -35.26
C GLY A 257 3.26 -4.31 -36.66
N ALA A 258 2.04 -4.78 -36.74
CA ALA A 258 1.30 -4.94 -37.98
C ALA A 258 1.01 -3.53 -38.54
N LYS A 259 1.92 -3.06 -39.40
CA LYS A 259 1.68 -1.97 -40.33
C LYS A 259 0.44 -2.35 -41.17
N LYS A 260 -0.76 -2.10 -40.64
CA LYS A 260 -1.95 -2.11 -41.48
C LYS A 260 -2.00 -0.76 -42.22
N ARG A 261 -2.12 -0.89 -43.53
CA ARG A 261 -2.31 0.16 -44.51
C ARG A 261 -3.36 1.17 -44.06
N GLY A 262 -3.01 2.42 -44.15
CA GLY A 262 -3.93 3.55 -44.01
C GLY A 262 -3.65 4.35 -42.76
N ASP A 263 -3.60 5.63 -42.90
CA ASP A 263 -3.36 6.72 -41.94
C ASP A 263 -3.93 6.45 -40.55
N ALA A 264 -3.38 5.48 -39.83
CA ALA A 264 -3.68 5.26 -38.43
C ALA A 264 -3.06 6.45 -37.70
N GLY A 265 -3.91 7.42 -37.36
CA GLY A 265 -3.53 8.60 -36.62
C GLY A 265 -2.65 8.22 -35.43
N LYS A 266 -1.68 9.08 -35.12
CA LYS A 266 -0.72 8.88 -34.04
C LYS A 266 -1.46 8.46 -32.75
N ALA A 267 -1.02 7.38 -32.09
CA ALA A 267 -1.60 6.91 -30.84
C ALA A 267 -1.69 8.02 -29.79
N TYR A 268 -2.70 7.97 -28.94
CA TYR A 268 -2.83 8.95 -27.87
C TYR A 268 -1.76 8.76 -26.78
N THR A 269 -1.31 9.88 -26.20
CA THR A 269 -0.46 9.89 -25.01
C THR A 269 -1.35 10.00 -23.77
N PHE A 270 -0.98 9.30 -22.68
CA PHE A 270 -1.77 9.26 -21.45
C PHE A 270 -1.01 9.72 -20.22
N VAL A 271 0.22 10.20 -20.38
CA VAL A 271 1.05 10.78 -19.32
C VAL A 271 1.17 12.29 -19.55
N PHE A 272 0.90 13.08 -18.49
CA PHE A 272 0.81 14.53 -18.51
C PHE A 272 1.54 15.12 -17.31
N GLU A 273 2.00 16.37 -17.44
CA GLU A 273 2.71 17.08 -16.38
C GLU A 273 1.84 18.20 -15.72
N ASN A 274 0.60 18.37 -16.14
CA ASN A 274 -0.35 19.31 -15.55
C ASN A 274 -1.80 18.91 -15.79
N CYS A 275 -2.71 19.44 -14.96
CA CYS A 275 -4.13 19.12 -15.00
C CYS A 275 -4.88 19.72 -16.21
N ILE A 276 -4.42 20.87 -16.73
CA ILE A 276 -5.07 21.52 -17.88
C ILE A 276 -4.96 20.65 -19.13
N GLU A 277 -3.78 20.11 -19.38
CA GLU A 277 -3.54 19.25 -20.53
C GLU A 277 -4.38 17.97 -20.48
N VAL A 278 -4.48 17.32 -19.32
CA VAL A 278 -5.28 16.10 -19.19
C VAL A 278 -6.77 16.38 -19.38
N LEU A 279 -7.32 17.46 -18.77
CA LEU A 279 -8.72 17.84 -18.96
C LEU A 279 -9.02 18.16 -20.42
N THR A 280 -8.12 18.90 -21.08
CA THR A 280 -8.23 19.21 -22.51
C THR A 280 -8.18 17.94 -23.37
N ALA A 281 -7.28 17.01 -23.04
CA ALA A 281 -7.17 15.73 -23.73
C ALA A 281 -8.42 14.88 -23.58
N ILE A 282 -8.98 14.78 -22.36
CA ILE A 282 -10.23 14.03 -22.09
C ILE A 282 -11.37 14.60 -22.92
N ARG A 283 -11.62 15.92 -22.85
CA ARG A 283 -12.69 16.59 -23.61
C ARG A 283 -12.54 16.37 -25.12
N LYS A 284 -11.33 16.48 -25.65
CA LYS A 284 -11.06 16.28 -27.09
C LYS A 284 -11.28 14.85 -27.54
N ARG A 285 -11.07 13.85 -26.67
CA ARG A 285 -11.15 12.41 -26.97
C ARG A 285 -12.54 11.82 -26.67
N GLN A 286 -13.38 12.55 -25.95
CA GLN A 286 -14.72 12.11 -25.57
C GLN A 286 -15.56 11.59 -26.74
N PRO A 287 -15.62 12.25 -27.93
CA PRO A 287 -16.35 11.71 -29.08
C PRO A 287 -15.83 10.34 -29.54
N ASP A 288 -14.50 10.14 -29.56
CA ASP A 288 -13.87 8.87 -29.94
C ASP A 288 -14.15 7.77 -28.89
N MET A 289 -14.20 8.15 -27.60
CA MET A 289 -14.56 7.22 -26.52
C MET A 289 -16.02 6.77 -26.65
N ILE A 290 -16.93 7.70 -26.88
CA ILE A 290 -18.37 7.41 -27.08
C ILE A 290 -18.55 6.50 -28.31
N ALA A 291 -17.91 6.83 -29.44
CA ALA A 291 -18.00 6.02 -30.65
C ALA A 291 -17.49 4.58 -30.42
N LEU A 292 -16.40 4.42 -29.71
CA LEU A 292 -15.82 3.10 -29.43
C LEU A 292 -16.67 2.28 -28.46
N ALA A 293 -17.16 2.87 -27.36
CA ALA A 293 -18.07 2.21 -26.42
C ALA A 293 -19.37 1.77 -27.12
N LYS A 294 -19.96 2.67 -27.94
CA LYS A 294 -21.12 2.38 -28.78
C LYS A 294 -20.83 1.21 -29.75
N ALA A 295 -19.67 1.20 -30.42
CA ALA A 295 -19.31 0.15 -31.35
C ALA A 295 -19.14 -1.22 -30.67
N ILE A 296 -18.57 -1.27 -29.46
CA ILE A 296 -18.44 -2.50 -28.67
C ILE A 296 -19.84 -3.05 -28.31
N ALA A 297 -20.71 -2.21 -27.75
CA ALA A 297 -22.06 -2.63 -27.36
C ALA A 297 -22.88 -3.09 -28.57
N ILE A 298 -22.84 -2.38 -29.70
CA ILE A 298 -23.50 -2.80 -30.94
C ILE A 298 -22.91 -4.13 -31.44
N ALA A 299 -21.60 -4.31 -31.40
CA ALA A 299 -20.95 -5.55 -31.82
C ALA A 299 -21.44 -6.75 -31.01
N GLU A 300 -21.56 -6.63 -29.69
CA GLU A 300 -22.07 -7.68 -28.80
C GLU A 300 -23.53 -8.04 -29.14
N PHE A 301 -24.41 -7.04 -29.26
CA PHE A 301 -25.81 -7.28 -29.65
C PHE A 301 -25.95 -7.92 -31.04
N GLU A 302 -25.13 -7.52 -32.01
CA GLU A 302 -25.19 -8.06 -33.37
C GLU A 302 -24.65 -9.50 -33.44
N ILE A 303 -23.59 -9.82 -32.67
CA ILE A 303 -23.04 -11.18 -32.59
C ILE A 303 -24.05 -12.15 -31.97
N ASP A 304 -24.75 -11.72 -30.91
CA ASP A 304 -25.73 -12.53 -30.20
C ASP A 304 -27.13 -12.50 -30.89
N ASN A 305 -27.25 -11.81 -32.03
CA ASN A 305 -28.51 -11.61 -32.76
C ASN A 305 -29.65 -11.04 -31.88
N GLN A 306 -29.27 -10.16 -30.92
CA GLN A 306 -30.20 -9.53 -29.98
C GLN A 306 -30.51 -8.05 -30.31
N TYR A 307 -29.92 -7.50 -31.39
CA TYR A 307 -30.18 -6.12 -31.80
C TYR A 307 -31.59 -5.98 -32.35
N ILE A 308 -32.41 -5.13 -31.72
CA ILE A 308 -33.78 -4.81 -32.12
C ILE A 308 -33.80 -3.33 -32.54
N GLU A 309 -33.97 -3.04 -33.85
CA GLU A 309 -33.88 -1.68 -34.40
C GLU A 309 -34.86 -0.71 -33.68
N ALA A 310 -36.11 -1.07 -33.51
CA ALA A 310 -37.10 -0.21 -32.88
C ALA A 310 -36.78 0.20 -31.43
N LYS A 311 -35.94 -0.57 -30.74
CA LYS A 311 -35.55 -0.31 -29.35
C LYS A 311 -34.15 0.30 -29.25
N HIS A 312 -33.20 -0.28 -29.97
CA HIS A 312 -31.78 0.04 -29.77
C HIS A 312 -31.34 1.24 -30.60
N ASP A 313 -31.98 1.55 -31.74
CA ASP A 313 -31.59 2.72 -32.52
C ASP A 313 -31.78 4.00 -31.71
N LEU A 314 -32.95 4.18 -31.05
CA LEU A 314 -33.20 5.34 -30.18
C LEU A 314 -32.17 5.43 -29.01
N PHE A 315 -31.88 4.29 -28.38
CA PHE A 315 -30.90 4.25 -27.28
C PHE A 315 -29.52 4.65 -27.76
N PHE A 316 -29.09 4.14 -28.91
CA PHE A 316 -27.76 4.44 -29.43
C PHE A 316 -27.62 5.83 -30.08
N ASP A 317 -28.75 6.42 -30.52
CA ASP A 317 -28.76 7.81 -31.01
C ASP A 317 -28.51 8.81 -29.88
N GLU A 318 -29.05 8.53 -28.68
CA GLU A 318 -28.84 9.34 -27.46
C GLU A 318 -27.63 8.86 -26.61
N PHE A 319 -26.90 7.82 -27.05
CA PHE A 319 -25.79 7.25 -26.29
C PHE A 319 -24.64 8.22 -26.15
N GLY A 320 -24.30 8.52 -24.94
CA GLY A 320 -23.19 9.42 -24.60
C GLY A 320 -23.61 10.88 -24.38
N ASP A 321 -24.84 11.26 -24.56
CA ASP A 321 -25.33 12.63 -24.29
C ASP A 321 -25.19 13.00 -22.81
N ASN A 322 -25.35 12.00 -21.91
CA ASN A 322 -25.17 12.13 -20.49
C ASN A 322 -23.75 11.74 -20.02
N GLY A 323 -22.82 11.54 -20.96
CA GLY A 323 -21.47 11.03 -20.68
C GLY A 323 -21.39 9.50 -20.63
N LEU A 324 -20.16 9.01 -20.39
CA LEU A 324 -19.88 7.59 -20.23
C LEU A 324 -19.95 7.23 -18.74
N ASP A 325 -20.50 6.06 -18.42
CA ASP A 325 -20.53 5.57 -17.05
C ASP A 325 -19.13 5.03 -16.61
N ALA A 326 -19.00 4.65 -15.33
CA ALA A 326 -17.76 4.15 -14.79
C ALA A 326 -17.31 2.82 -15.45
N LYS A 327 -18.27 2.00 -15.95
CA LYS A 327 -17.96 0.75 -16.65
C LYS A 327 -17.44 1.02 -18.04
N ASP A 328 -18.04 1.95 -18.75
CA ASP A 328 -17.58 2.40 -20.07
C ASP A 328 -16.17 3.01 -19.96
N LEU A 329 -15.97 3.89 -18.98
CA LEU A 329 -14.67 4.51 -18.73
C LEU A 329 -13.58 3.48 -18.37
N ALA A 330 -13.94 2.39 -17.71
CA ALA A 330 -12.99 1.32 -17.37
C ALA A 330 -12.40 0.58 -18.59
N LEU A 331 -13.04 0.68 -19.76
CA LEU A 331 -12.53 0.11 -21.02
C LEU A 331 -11.31 0.87 -21.55
N PHE A 332 -11.16 2.15 -21.22
CA PHE A 332 -10.12 3.03 -21.76
C PHE A 332 -8.85 3.03 -20.90
N PRO A 333 -7.70 3.49 -21.45
CA PRO A 333 -6.50 3.69 -20.66
C PRO A 333 -6.73 4.75 -19.57
N ASP A 334 -6.13 4.52 -18.40
CA ASP A 334 -6.12 5.54 -17.35
C ASP A 334 -5.13 6.64 -17.71
N TYR A 335 -5.45 7.88 -17.35
CA TYR A 335 -4.57 9.01 -17.50
C TYR A 335 -3.65 9.12 -16.28
N LEU A 336 -2.36 9.37 -16.49
CA LEU A 336 -1.38 9.64 -15.43
C LEU A 336 -0.97 11.11 -15.48
N VAL A 337 -1.14 11.83 -14.38
CA VAL A 337 -0.67 13.20 -14.20
C VAL A 337 0.43 13.22 -13.15
N ARG A 338 1.57 13.85 -13.44
CA ARG A 338 2.69 14.00 -12.51
C ARG A 338 2.86 15.45 -12.16
N LEU A 339 2.71 15.79 -10.90
CA LEU A 339 2.78 17.16 -10.38
C LEU A 339 3.90 17.25 -9.34
N SER A 340 4.60 18.39 -9.34
CA SER A 340 5.52 18.76 -8.26
C SER A 340 4.79 19.69 -7.29
N ALA A 341 4.66 19.27 -6.03
CA ALA A 341 4.01 20.06 -4.98
C ALA A 341 4.73 21.38 -4.72
N ASP A 342 6.07 21.40 -4.88
CA ASP A 342 6.91 22.55 -4.59
C ASP A 342 6.67 23.70 -5.59
N ASN A 343 6.23 23.36 -6.81
CA ASN A 343 5.92 24.31 -7.88
C ASN A 343 4.41 24.54 -8.09
N MET A 344 3.56 23.86 -7.30
CA MET A 344 2.12 23.84 -7.52
C MET A 344 1.44 25.12 -7.02
N GLN A 345 0.79 25.83 -7.93
CA GLN A 345 0.00 27.04 -7.62
C GLN A 345 -1.40 26.65 -7.09
N ALA A 346 -2.08 27.58 -6.40
CA ALA A 346 -3.44 27.37 -5.88
C ALA A 346 -4.43 26.90 -6.97
N ALA A 347 -4.36 27.49 -8.16
CA ALA A 347 -5.21 27.11 -9.29
C ALA A 347 -4.99 25.66 -9.77
N GLU A 348 -3.82 25.07 -9.57
CA GLU A 348 -3.57 23.66 -9.90
C GLU A 348 -4.15 22.73 -8.84
N ASN A 349 -4.10 23.14 -7.56
CA ASN A 349 -4.80 22.41 -6.48
C ASN A 349 -6.31 22.32 -6.73
N ASP A 350 -6.93 23.42 -7.14
CA ASP A 350 -8.36 23.47 -7.46
C ASP A 350 -8.70 22.49 -8.59
N ARG A 351 -7.85 22.42 -9.64
CA ARG A 351 -8.02 21.47 -10.75
C ARG A 351 -7.81 20.02 -10.35
N VAL A 352 -6.86 19.76 -9.48
CA VAL A 352 -6.70 18.40 -8.91
C VAL A 352 -7.99 17.97 -8.23
N MET A 353 -8.58 18.81 -7.39
CA MET A 353 -9.85 18.53 -6.73
C MET A 353 -11.03 18.39 -7.72
N GLU A 354 -11.07 19.21 -8.78
CA GLU A 354 -12.05 19.08 -9.87
C GLU A 354 -11.96 17.68 -10.54
N ILE A 355 -10.76 17.25 -10.91
CA ILE A 355 -10.54 15.93 -11.54
C ILE A 355 -10.95 14.80 -10.62
N LEU A 356 -10.54 14.86 -9.34
CA LEU A 356 -10.83 13.82 -8.37
C LEU A 356 -12.33 13.70 -8.08
N SER A 357 -13.05 14.85 -8.01
CA SER A 357 -14.49 14.86 -7.76
C SER A 357 -15.33 14.48 -8.99
N ALA A 358 -14.78 14.60 -10.20
CA ALA A 358 -15.47 14.24 -11.44
C ALA A 358 -15.53 12.71 -11.70
N GLY A 359 -14.87 11.88 -10.86
CA GLY A 359 -14.87 10.42 -11.03
C GLY A 359 -14.15 9.91 -12.27
N LEU A 360 -13.29 10.73 -12.88
CA LEU A 360 -12.56 10.38 -14.10
C LEU A 360 -11.46 9.35 -13.81
N PRO A 361 -11.10 8.48 -14.76
CA PRO A 361 -10.04 7.47 -14.61
C PRO A 361 -8.65 8.11 -14.69
N VAL A 362 -8.38 9.05 -13.80
CA VAL A 362 -7.13 9.80 -13.73
C VAL A 362 -6.35 9.41 -12.48
N LYS A 363 -5.08 9.07 -12.66
CA LYS A 363 -4.12 8.78 -11.60
C LYS A 363 -3.21 9.99 -11.44
N ILE A 364 -3.20 10.59 -10.27
CA ILE A 364 -2.43 11.81 -10.00
C ILE A 364 -1.31 11.49 -9.04
N LEU A 365 -0.06 11.72 -9.45
CA LEU A 365 1.10 11.76 -8.57
C LEU A 365 1.35 13.22 -8.17
N VAL A 366 1.34 13.50 -6.88
CA VAL A 366 1.84 14.75 -6.31
C VAL A 366 3.12 14.43 -5.56
N GLN A 367 4.24 14.82 -6.15
CA GLN A 367 5.56 14.63 -5.57
C GLN A 367 5.99 15.88 -4.81
N SER A 368 6.46 15.72 -3.59
CA SER A 368 7.10 16.74 -2.78
C SER A 368 8.59 16.43 -2.66
N ASP A 369 9.45 17.36 -2.94
CA ASP A 369 10.90 17.23 -2.75
C ASP A 369 11.37 17.98 -1.49
N ASP A 370 10.66 19.03 -1.09
CA ASP A 370 10.86 19.72 0.19
C ASP A 370 9.55 19.83 0.98
N ILE A 371 9.50 19.20 2.16
CA ILE A 371 8.34 19.25 3.06
C ILE A 371 8.54 20.22 4.22
N LEU A 372 9.73 20.81 4.35
CA LEU A 372 10.09 21.82 5.33
C LEU A 372 10.16 23.19 4.61
N ASP A 373 9.02 23.75 4.20
CA ASP A 373 8.96 25.02 3.45
C ASP A 373 9.70 26.18 4.17
N GLU A 374 10.47 26.95 3.43
CA GLU A 374 11.27 28.09 3.95
C GLU A 374 10.42 29.29 4.45
N GLN A 375 9.11 29.23 4.34
CA GLN A 375 8.28 30.37 4.73
C GLN A 375 8.17 30.49 6.28
N PRO A 376 8.76 31.53 6.89
CA PRO A 376 8.88 31.66 8.35
C PRO A 376 7.55 31.84 9.10
N HIS A 377 6.42 31.89 8.42
CA HIS A 377 5.11 32.17 9.00
C HIS A 377 4.05 31.10 8.74
N LEU A 378 4.37 30.03 8.03
CA LEU A 378 3.43 28.94 7.70
C LEU A 378 3.91 27.62 8.29
N ALA A 379 2.96 26.83 8.74
CA ALA A 379 3.20 25.54 9.34
C ALA A 379 3.96 24.58 8.42
N LEU A 380 5.02 23.99 8.94
CA LEU A 380 5.88 23.05 8.27
C LEU A 380 5.10 21.92 7.57
N GLY A 381 5.33 21.71 6.28
CA GLY A 381 4.83 20.56 5.53
C GLY A 381 3.31 20.46 5.33
N MET A 382 2.55 21.55 5.47
CA MET A 382 1.09 21.49 5.51
C MET A 382 0.40 21.33 4.15
N ARG A 383 0.97 21.83 3.06
CA ARG A 383 0.25 21.88 1.77
C ARG A 383 0.03 20.51 1.14
N SER A 384 1.06 19.69 1.04
CA SER A 384 0.93 18.36 0.45
C SER A 384 0.10 17.39 1.30
N LYS A 385 0.16 17.54 2.65
CA LYS A 385 -0.65 16.75 3.59
C LYS A 385 -2.13 17.07 3.51
N GLN A 386 -2.47 18.34 3.30
CA GLN A 386 -3.87 18.76 3.20
C GLN A 386 -4.55 18.16 1.97
N LEU A 387 -3.86 18.07 0.83
CA LEU A 387 -4.44 17.55 -0.40
C LEU A 387 -4.86 16.08 -0.26
N ALA A 388 -4.01 15.23 0.32
CA ALA A 388 -4.35 13.83 0.55
C ALA A 388 -5.54 13.68 1.53
N ASN A 389 -5.55 14.46 2.62
CA ASN A 389 -6.66 14.45 3.58
C ASN A 389 -7.97 14.96 2.95
N MET A 390 -7.90 15.99 2.11
CA MET A 390 -9.09 16.50 1.39
C MET A 390 -9.62 15.48 0.40
N ALA A 391 -8.75 14.78 -0.32
CA ALA A 391 -9.12 13.76 -1.29
C ALA A 391 -9.82 12.55 -0.64
N MET A 392 -9.43 12.14 0.57
CA MET A 392 -10.15 11.10 1.32
C MET A 392 -11.61 11.49 1.62
N GLY A 393 -11.88 12.78 1.82
CA GLY A 393 -13.23 13.30 2.06
C GLY A 393 -14.19 13.13 0.88
N LEU A 394 -13.68 12.87 -0.34
CA LEU A 394 -14.51 12.58 -1.53
C LEU A 394 -15.08 11.15 -1.53
N ASN A 395 -14.62 10.25 -0.68
CA ASN A 395 -15.04 8.86 -0.49
C ASN A 395 -14.79 7.88 -1.66
N ASP A 396 -14.75 8.34 -2.90
CA ASP A 396 -14.60 7.49 -4.10
C ASP A 396 -13.22 7.61 -4.76
N VAL A 397 -12.28 8.25 -4.08
CA VAL A 397 -10.90 8.45 -4.55
C VAL A 397 -9.98 7.49 -3.81
N TYR A 398 -9.17 6.72 -4.55
CA TYR A 398 -8.09 5.98 -3.94
C TYR A 398 -6.97 6.94 -3.53
N VAL A 399 -6.58 6.96 -2.26
CA VAL A 399 -5.54 7.86 -1.77
C VAL A 399 -4.42 7.05 -1.13
N LEU A 400 -3.18 7.31 -1.54
CA LEU A 400 -1.99 6.76 -0.92
C LEU A 400 -1.02 7.90 -0.62
N GLN A 401 -0.61 8.03 0.64
CA GLN A 401 0.49 8.88 1.06
C GLN A 401 1.64 8.01 1.55
N ALA A 402 2.86 8.24 1.05
CA ALA A 402 4.04 7.51 1.45
C ALA A 402 5.32 8.32 1.22
N SER A 403 6.39 7.97 1.92
CA SER A 403 7.73 8.48 1.61
C SER A 403 8.47 7.58 0.61
N GLY A 404 9.45 8.14 -0.09
CA GLY A 404 10.28 7.43 -1.08
C GLY A 404 10.94 6.17 -0.52
N SER A 405 11.39 6.19 0.73
CA SER A 405 11.99 5.04 1.41
C SER A 405 11.09 3.81 1.52
N HIS A 406 9.76 3.99 1.47
CA HIS A 406 8.77 2.92 1.67
C HIS A 406 8.03 2.51 0.39
N LEU A 407 8.34 3.09 -0.77
CA LEU A 407 7.64 2.76 -2.03
C LEU A 407 7.74 1.27 -2.39
N PHE A 408 8.85 0.62 -2.07
CA PHE A 408 8.99 -0.83 -2.29
C PHE A 408 8.02 -1.64 -1.44
N GLN A 409 7.83 -1.27 -0.19
CA GLN A 409 6.90 -1.93 0.74
C GLN A 409 5.44 -1.68 0.32
N PHE A 410 5.15 -0.50 -0.24
CA PHE A 410 3.83 -0.13 -0.75
C PHE A 410 3.54 -0.59 -2.18
N ARG A 411 4.44 -1.31 -2.85
CA ARG A 411 4.31 -1.70 -4.26
C ARG A 411 2.96 -2.31 -4.62
N ASP A 412 2.43 -3.19 -3.77
CA ASP A 412 1.15 -3.87 -4.02
C ASP A 412 -0.04 -2.92 -3.85
N ARG A 413 0.02 -2.02 -2.87
CA ARG A 413 -1.00 -0.96 -2.68
C ARG A 413 -0.95 0.07 -3.81
N ILE A 414 0.24 0.44 -4.28
CA ILE A 414 0.41 1.31 -5.44
C ILE A 414 -0.19 0.66 -6.69
N PHE A 415 0.12 -0.61 -6.92
CA PHE A 415 -0.43 -1.36 -8.06
C PHE A 415 -1.97 -1.45 -7.97
N LYS A 416 -2.51 -1.68 -6.77
CA LYS A 416 -3.96 -1.69 -6.52
C LYS A 416 -4.59 -0.33 -6.84
N GLY A 417 -4.01 0.77 -6.36
CA GLY A 417 -4.50 2.13 -6.64
C GLY A 417 -4.42 2.51 -8.12
N LEU A 418 -3.36 2.07 -8.83
CA LEU A 418 -3.24 2.27 -10.27
C LEU A 418 -4.24 1.41 -11.07
N SER A 419 -4.67 0.28 -10.53
CA SER A 419 -5.68 -0.61 -11.11
C SER A 419 -7.12 -0.24 -10.73
N TYR A 420 -7.31 0.67 -9.77
CA TYR A 420 -8.63 1.13 -9.33
C TYR A 420 -9.38 1.81 -10.49
N ALA A 421 -10.65 1.48 -10.69
CA ALA A 421 -11.42 1.98 -11.83
C ALA A 421 -11.73 3.50 -11.80
N GLY A 422 -11.69 4.11 -10.59
CA GLY A 422 -11.91 5.54 -10.38
C GLY A 422 -10.63 6.37 -10.30
N PRO A 423 -10.74 7.63 -9.86
CA PRO A 423 -9.61 8.52 -9.63
C PRO A 423 -8.71 8.00 -8.50
N ALA A 424 -7.40 8.25 -8.63
CA ALA A 424 -6.45 7.92 -7.55
C ALA A 424 -5.45 9.06 -7.35
N LEU A 425 -5.14 9.34 -6.09
CA LEU A 425 -4.13 10.31 -5.67
C LEU A 425 -2.98 9.59 -4.96
N PHE A 426 -1.77 9.79 -5.46
CA PHE A 426 -0.52 9.35 -4.84
C PHE A 426 0.27 10.57 -4.38
N SER A 427 0.31 10.81 -3.07
CA SER A 427 1.10 11.89 -2.45
C SER A 427 2.41 11.29 -1.95
N VAL A 428 3.54 11.67 -2.57
CA VAL A 428 4.83 11.03 -2.29
C VAL A 428 5.89 12.07 -1.96
N PHE A 429 6.51 11.93 -0.79
CA PHE A 429 7.72 12.66 -0.44
C PHE A 429 8.94 11.90 -0.97
N SER A 430 9.73 12.53 -1.82
CA SER A 430 10.86 11.85 -2.49
C SER A 430 12.05 11.55 -1.58
N GLY A 431 12.21 12.32 -0.49
CA GLY A 431 13.41 12.29 0.33
C GLY A 431 14.59 13.02 -0.31
N ALA A 432 14.36 13.79 -1.38
CA ALA A 432 15.42 14.60 -1.97
C ALA A 432 16.12 15.45 -0.90
N PRO A 433 17.46 15.49 -0.86
CA PRO A 433 18.15 16.27 0.15
C PRO A 433 17.89 17.75 -0.10
N SER A 434 17.41 18.46 0.94
CA SER A 434 17.38 19.89 0.93
C SER A 434 18.82 20.46 0.93
N PRO A 435 19.04 21.70 0.49
CA PRO A 435 20.37 22.31 0.50
C PRO A 435 21.06 22.34 1.87
N GLY A 436 20.28 22.19 2.94
CA GLY A 436 20.73 22.18 4.33
C GLY A 436 20.92 20.80 4.97
N ALA A 437 20.48 19.71 4.35
CA ALA A 437 20.52 18.38 4.92
C ALA A 437 21.80 17.62 4.57
N ASP A 438 22.44 17.02 5.56
CA ASP A 438 23.65 16.18 5.42
C ASP A 438 23.31 14.66 5.44
N LEU A 439 22.04 14.29 5.31
CA LEU A 439 21.59 12.89 5.37
C LEU A 439 21.36 12.32 3.96
N PRO A 440 21.62 11.02 3.75
CA PRO A 440 21.22 10.34 2.52
C PRO A 440 19.70 10.43 2.27
N PRO A 441 19.24 10.48 1.01
CA PRO A 441 17.83 10.61 0.66
C PRO A 441 16.91 9.59 1.34
N TYR A 442 17.35 8.35 1.44
CA TYR A 442 16.61 7.28 2.13
C TYR A 442 16.33 7.62 3.59
N LEU A 443 17.35 8.12 4.32
CA LEU A 443 17.17 8.49 5.73
C LEU A 443 16.27 9.72 5.89
N VAL A 444 16.38 10.70 5.00
CA VAL A 444 15.49 11.87 5.00
C VAL A 444 14.04 11.43 4.79
N ALA A 445 13.80 10.53 3.83
CA ALA A 445 12.47 9.99 3.55
C ALA A 445 11.91 9.16 4.73
N ALA A 446 12.73 8.29 5.33
CA ALA A 446 12.34 7.50 6.49
C ALA A 446 12.07 8.38 7.72
N ALA A 447 12.95 9.35 7.97
CA ALA A 447 12.81 10.30 9.08
C ALA A 447 11.55 11.17 8.98
N ALA A 448 11.15 11.57 7.78
CA ALA A 448 9.91 12.30 7.57
C ALA A 448 8.66 11.50 7.98
N MET A 449 8.72 10.18 7.80
CA MET A 449 7.64 9.29 8.20
C MET A 449 7.66 9.02 9.70
N ASP A 450 8.81 8.68 10.27
CA ASP A 450 8.97 8.39 11.69
C ASP A 450 8.68 9.61 12.57
N SER A 451 9.09 10.81 12.13
CA SER A 451 8.77 12.07 12.81
C SER A 451 7.30 12.51 12.68
N ARG A 452 6.44 11.70 12.09
CA ARG A 452 5.03 12.02 11.81
C ARG A 452 4.82 13.29 10.96
N VAL A 453 5.88 13.84 10.38
CA VAL A 453 5.79 14.98 9.47
C VAL A 453 5.11 14.58 8.17
N PHE A 454 5.42 13.40 7.65
CA PHE A 454 4.80 12.84 6.45
C PHE A 454 4.42 11.36 6.68
N PRO A 455 3.42 11.08 7.53
CA PRO A 455 3.03 9.72 7.87
C PRO A 455 2.45 8.99 6.66
N ALA A 456 2.69 7.69 6.59
CA ALA A 456 2.14 6.87 5.53
C ALA A 456 0.72 6.43 5.85
N PHE A 457 -0.17 6.48 4.85
CA PHE A 457 -1.51 5.93 4.94
C PHE A 457 -2.07 5.57 3.55
N THR A 458 -3.07 4.72 3.55
CA THR A 458 -3.82 4.36 2.35
C THR A 458 -5.31 4.43 2.64
N PHE A 459 -6.07 5.07 1.76
CA PHE A 459 -7.53 5.02 1.74
C PHE A 459 -7.97 4.32 0.45
N ASP A 460 -8.63 3.17 0.60
CA ASP A 460 -9.09 2.34 -0.51
C ASP A 460 -10.60 2.23 -0.52
N PRO A 461 -11.30 2.96 -1.40
CA PRO A 461 -12.77 2.92 -1.48
C PRO A 461 -13.34 1.53 -1.79
N SER A 462 -12.56 0.66 -2.42
CA SER A 462 -12.98 -0.68 -2.83
C SER A 462 -12.89 -1.73 -1.73
N ALA A 463 -12.23 -1.42 -0.60
CA ALA A 463 -11.95 -2.40 0.44
C ALA A 463 -13.14 -2.74 1.35
N GLY A 464 -14.23 -1.96 1.29
CA GLY A 464 -15.43 -2.23 2.06
C GLY A 464 -16.31 -1.00 2.28
N PRO A 465 -17.43 -1.13 3.01
CA PRO A 465 -18.38 -0.03 3.19
C PRO A 465 -17.98 0.97 4.29
N ASN A 466 -17.09 0.58 5.20
CA ASN A 466 -16.77 1.36 6.41
C ASN A 466 -15.36 1.94 6.36
N TRP A 467 -15.11 3.03 7.09
CA TRP A 467 -13.78 3.61 7.24
C TRP A 467 -12.74 2.62 7.76
N ALA A 468 -13.10 1.78 8.73
CA ALA A 468 -12.22 0.76 9.29
C ALA A 468 -11.71 -0.26 8.26
N SER A 469 -12.48 -0.53 7.19
CA SER A 469 -12.04 -1.40 6.10
C SER A 469 -11.28 -0.67 4.98
N ARG A 470 -11.47 0.66 4.87
CA ARG A 470 -10.90 1.47 3.79
C ARG A 470 -9.59 2.15 4.14
N PHE A 471 -9.37 2.46 5.42
CA PHE A 471 -8.24 3.24 5.87
C PHE A 471 -7.18 2.38 6.56
N TYR A 472 -5.92 2.51 6.14
CA TYR A 472 -4.77 1.74 6.62
C TYR A 472 -3.64 2.66 7.05
N LEU A 473 -3.18 2.49 8.30
CA LEU A 473 -2.15 3.30 8.94
C LEU A 473 -0.95 2.46 9.43
N GLU A 474 -1.04 1.14 9.43
CA GLU A 474 -0.13 0.20 10.11
C GLU A 474 1.30 0.18 9.57
N ALA A 475 1.56 0.80 8.42
CA ALA A 475 2.90 0.86 7.85
C ALA A 475 3.85 1.83 8.58
N ASN A 476 3.32 2.65 9.51
CA ASN A 476 4.15 3.54 10.32
C ASN A 476 4.74 2.79 11.52
N SER A 477 5.99 3.08 11.88
CA SER A 477 6.64 2.51 13.04
C SER A 477 5.87 2.85 14.32
N GLN A 478 5.63 1.87 15.22
CA GLN A 478 4.98 2.05 16.52
C GLN A 478 3.75 2.95 16.40
N VAL A 479 2.78 2.50 15.62
CA VAL A 479 1.60 3.28 15.20
C VAL A 479 0.74 3.75 16.38
N ASP A 480 0.80 3.05 17.51
CA ASP A 480 0.12 3.32 18.78
C ASP A 480 0.74 4.47 19.58
N LEU A 481 1.99 4.82 19.30
CA LEU A 481 2.69 5.89 19.99
C LEU A 481 2.64 7.23 19.23
N ASP A 482 2.73 8.33 19.97
CA ASP A 482 2.89 9.67 19.39
C ASP A 482 4.13 9.75 18.51
N TRP A 483 5.25 9.27 19.05
CA TRP A 483 6.55 9.24 18.43
C TRP A 483 7.19 7.86 18.57
N PRO A 484 7.89 7.33 17.54
CA PRO A 484 8.65 6.09 17.68
C PRO A 484 9.75 6.24 18.72
N ILE A 485 9.90 5.24 19.57
CA ILE A 485 10.94 5.18 20.59
C ILE A 485 12.05 4.27 20.10
N GLN A 486 13.30 4.73 20.23
CA GLN A 486 14.50 3.99 19.83
C GLN A 486 15.52 3.97 20.97
N GLY A 487 16.09 2.81 21.23
CA GLY A 487 17.19 2.67 22.19
C GLY A 487 18.46 3.36 21.69
N PHE A 488 18.99 4.26 22.47
CA PHE A 488 20.24 4.97 22.21
C PHE A 488 21.27 4.66 23.28
N ALA A 489 22.47 4.23 22.89
CA ALA A 489 23.53 3.92 23.83
C ALA A 489 24.77 4.80 23.57
N TYR A 490 25.34 5.35 24.63
CA TYR A 490 26.52 6.17 24.60
C TYR A 490 27.43 5.86 25.81
N GLU A 491 28.69 6.32 25.78
CA GLU A 491 29.59 6.30 26.91
C GLU A 491 29.54 7.66 27.64
N ASP A 492 29.40 7.62 28.94
CA ASP A 492 29.47 8.82 29.79
C ASP A 492 30.96 9.24 30.07
N GLU A 493 31.15 10.23 30.97
CA GLU A 493 32.48 10.73 31.35
C GLU A 493 33.32 9.70 32.12
N GLU A 494 32.65 8.73 32.75
CA GLU A 494 33.25 7.66 33.53
C GLU A 494 33.49 6.41 32.67
N HIS A 495 33.34 6.52 31.33
CA HIS A 495 33.43 5.42 30.38
C HIS A 495 32.43 4.28 30.64
N GLN A 496 31.30 4.58 31.30
CA GLN A 496 30.23 3.63 31.49
C GLN A 496 29.22 3.72 30.32
N ARG A 497 28.77 2.56 29.91
CA ARG A 497 27.74 2.50 28.87
C ARG A 497 26.37 2.88 29.46
N VAL A 498 25.85 4.00 29.03
CA VAL A 498 24.50 4.46 29.36
C VAL A 498 23.58 4.10 28.17
N SER A 499 22.38 3.58 28.47
CA SER A 499 21.34 3.30 27.48
C SER A 499 20.08 4.05 27.86
N GLU A 500 19.55 4.84 26.95
CA GLU A 500 18.33 5.64 27.12
C GLU A 500 17.39 5.37 25.93
N ASP A 501 16.09 5.39 26.20
CA ASP A 501 15.07 5.33 25.16
C ASP A 501 14.72 6.75 24.73
N LEU A 502 14.96 7.06 23.45
CA LEU A 502 14.72 8.37 22.87
C LEU A 502 13.55 8.33 21.90
N ALA A 503 12.61 9.25 22.05
CA ALA A 503 11.53 9.45 21.10
C ALA A 503 12.06 10.23 19.87
N PHE A 504 11.81 9.71 18.66
CA PHE A 504 12.14 10.41 17.41
C PHE A 504 11.01 11.36 17.02
N THR A 505 11.19 12.64 17.26
CA THR A 505 10.15 13.65 17.11
C THR A 505 10.29 14.48 15.83
N LEU A 506 9.29 15.34 15.53
CA LEU A 506 9.43 16.37 14.50
C LEU A 506 10.68 17.23 14.69
N VAL A 507 11.08 17.51 15.93
CA VAL A 507 12.24 18.34 16.23
C VAL A 507 13.52 17.67 15.78
N ASP A 508 13.64 16.34 15.92
CA ASP A 508 14.78 15.56 15.42
C ASP A 508 14.91 15.66 13.90
N PHE A 509 13.77 15.54 13.19
CA PHE A 509 13.74 15.66 11.75
C PHE A 509 14.15 17.06 11.28
N VAL A 510 13.57 18.12 11.87
CA VAL A 510 13.90 19.51 11.54
C VAL A 510 15.35 19.85 11.90
N ALA A 511 15.88 19.34 13.01
CA ALA A 511 17.27 19.54 13.44
C ALA A 511 18.30 18.92 12.49
N SER A 512 17.90 18.01 11.61
CA SER A 512 18.76 17.47 10.55
C SER A 512 18.99 18.44 9.38
N ASP A 513 18.20 19.53 9.29
CA ASP A 513 18.28 20.55 8.26
C ASP A 513 18.82 21.88 8.82
N ARG A 514 19.97 22.32 8.33
CA ARG A 514 20.66 23.54 8.80
C ARG A 514 19.86 24.83 8.60
N ARG A 515 18.89 24.86 7.70
CA ARG A 515 18.01 26.04 7.52
C ARG A 515 17.30 26.44 8.82
N TYR A 516 17.08 25.47 9.71
CA TYR A 516 16.37 25.65 10.97
C TYR A 516 17.31 25.77 12.19
N ALA A 517 18.62 25.89 11.99
CA ALA A 517 19.60 26.03 13.06
C ALA A 517 19.29 27.20 14.02
N GLY A 518 18.64 28.27 13.55
CA GLY A 518 18.23 29.40 14.35
C GLY A 518 17.18 29.10 15.44
N HIS A 519 16.48 27.95 15.35
CA HIS A 519 15.52 27.46 16.35
C HIS A 519 16.18 26.62 17.45
N LEU A 520 17.50 26.44 17.36
CA LEU A 520 18.30 25.56 18.20
C LEU A 520 19.46 26.34 18.84
N ALA A 521 19.76 26.05 20.12
CA ALA A 521 20.94 26.60 20.77
C ALA A 521 21.68 25.53 21.58
N ARG A 522 22.99 25.41 21.38
CA ARG A 522 23.84 24.45 22.10
C ARG A 522 24.07 24.94 23.52
N VAL A 523 23.94 24.04 24.49
CA VAL A 523 24.27 24.29 25.88
C VAL A 523 25.68 23.72 26.16
N PRO A 524 26.65 24.53 26.60
CA PRO A 524 27.94 24.03 27.05
C PRO A 524 27.79 22.97 28.14
N ARG A 525 28.62 21.95 28.14
CA ARG A 525 28.49 20.76 28.99
C ARG A 525 28.46 21.10 30.47
N GLU A 526 29.25 22.09 30.90
CA GLU A 526 29.34 22.56 32.27
C GLU A 526 28.03 23.19 32.80
N LYS A 527 27.11 23.54 31.88
CA LYS A 527 25.82 24.15 32.20
C LYS A 527 24.63 23.19 32.06
N TRP A 528 24.90 21.93 31.79
CA TRP A 528 23.83 20.92 31.76
C TRP A 528 23.23 20.77 33.17
N ASN A 529 21.91 20.71 33.22
CA ASN A 529 21.17 20.58 34.47
C ASN A 529 19.83 19.88 34.25
N GLY A 530 19.16 19.50 35.32
CA GLY A 530 17.88 18.77 35.28
C GLY A 530 16.65 19.60 34.84
N SER A 531 16.85 20.88 34.47
CA SER A 531 15.76 21.70 33.87
C SER A 531 15.61 21.45 32.37
N MET A 532 16.57 20.81 31.74
CA MET A 532 16.50 20.42 30.33
C MET A 532 15.86 19.02 30.22
N ILE A 533 14.68 18.96 29.63
CA ILE A 533 13.91 17.72 29.47
C ILE A 533 13.78 17.34 28.00
N PRO A 534 13.60 16.05 27.68
CA PRO A 534 13.32 15.62 26.30
C PRO A 534 12.11 16.33 25.70
N VAL A 535 12.10 16.46 24.37
CA VAL A 535 11.02 17.17 23.63
C VAL A 535 9.66 16.52 23.87
N ASP A 536 9.58 15.19 23.79
CA ASP A 536 8.35 14.41 24.00
C ASP A 536 7.76 14.62 25.41
N GLU A 537 8.62 14.60 26.45
CA GLU A 537 8.22 14.93 27.82
C GLU A 537 7.69 16.36 27.92
N SER A 538 8.31 17.32 27.23
CA SER A 538 7.85 18.71 27.19
C SER A 538 6.49 18.88 26.52
N LEU A 539 6.18 18.06 25.52
CA LEU A 539 4.92 18.10 24.77
C LEU A 539 3.73 17.55 25.59
N THR A 540 3.97 16.63 26.52
CA THR A 540 2.93 16.03 27.37
C THR A 540 2.57 16.90 28.56
N ARG A 541 3.42 17.83 28.96
CA ARG A 541 3.19 18.70 30.15
C ARG A 541 2.21 19.84 29.88
N GLU A 542 1.21 19.99 30.76
CA GLU A 542 0.37 21.17 30.78
C GLU A 542 1.15 22.41 31.22
N ARG A 543 1.01 23.51 30.48
CA ARG A 543 1.63 24.79 30.80
C ARG A 543 0.78 25.57 31.81
N LYS A 544 1.29 25.74 33.03
CA LYS A 544 0.74 26.69 34.02
C LYS A 544 1.85 27.64 34.46
N GLY A 545 1.90 28.85 33.90
CA GLY A 545 2.87 29.90 34.27
C GLY A 545 4.16 29.90 33.44
N LEU A 546 5.21 30.59 33.97
CA LEU A 546 6.54 30.62 33.33
C LEU A 546 7.17 29.24 33.40
N PRO A 547 7.80 28.77 32.31
CA PRO A 547 8.39 27.44 32.27
C PRO A 547 9.61 27.35 33.20
N ASN A 548 9.61 26.36 34.08
CA ASN A 548 10.74 25.98 34.92
C ASN A 548 11.59 24.87 34.31
N LYS A 549 11.20 24.33 33.16
CA LYS A 549 11.87 23.33 32.36
C LYS A 549 11.86 23.74 30.89
N VAL A 550 12.90 23.38 30.17
CA VAL A 550 13.14 23.75 28.77
C VAL A 550 13.31 22.49 27.93
N PRO A 551 12.64 22.38 26.78
CA PRO A 551 12.80 21.23 25.89
C PRO A 551 14.20 21.18 25.31
N SER A 552 14.79 19.99 25.30
CA SER A 552 16.13 19.73 24.80
C SER A 552 16.17 18.49 23.91
N LEU A 553 17.15 18.50 23.01
CA LEU A 553 17.44 17.43 22.05
C LEU A 553 18.88 16.98 22.26
N LEU A 554 19.14 15.69 22.12
CA LEU A 554 20.49 15.14 22.06
C LEU A 554 20.97 15.14 20.60
N MET A 555 22.16 15.72 20.39
CA MET A 555 22.82 15.74 19.09
C MET A 555 24.26 15.23 19.23
N VAL A 556 24.90 14.89 18.13
CA VAL A 556 26.32 14.51 18.09
C VAL A 556 27.07 15.40 17.11
N ASP A 557 28.29 15.74 17.43
CA ASP A 557 29.17 16.49 16.56
C ASP A 557 29.97 15.58 15.58
N ALA A 558 30.85 16.17 14.78
CA ALA A 558 31.66 15.44 13.80
C ALA A 558 32.60 14.38 14.44
N HIS A 559 32.91 14.48 15.73
CA HIS A 559 33.74 13.56 16.49
C HIS A 559 32.92 12.52 17.27
N ASN A 560 31.60 12.46 17.06
CA ASN A 560 30.66 11.64 17.83
C ASN A 560 30.55 11.99 19.31
N VAL A 561 30.89 13.24 19.69
CA VAL A 561 30.73 13.71 21.05
C VAL A 561 29.30 14.20 21.24
N LEU A 562 28.65 13.73 22.30
CA LEU A 562 27.26 14.06 22.64
C LEU A 562 27.16 15.54 23.04
N GLN A 563 26.18 16.22 22.44
CA GLN A 563 25.86 17.62 22.66
C GLN A 563 24.40 17.73 23.08
N LYS A 564 24.06 18.62 24.01
CA LYS A 564 22.68 18.94 24.39
C LYS A 564 22.30 20.29 23.81
N VAL A 565 21.18 20.32 23.12
CA VAL A 565 20.66 21.49 22.39
C VAL A 565 19.27 21.80 22.90
N ILE A 566 19.00 23.06 23.24
CA ILE A 566 17.66 23.53 23.61
C ILE A 566 16.93 24.03 22.37
N VAL A 567 15.61 23.93 22.41
CA VAL A 567 14.70 24.18 21.29
C VAL A 567 13.81 25.37 21.62
N ASP A 568 13.48 26.21 20.62
CA ASP A 568 12.60 27.35 20.84
C ASP A 568 11.09 26.95 20.85
N GLU A 569 10.26 27.86 21.34
CA GLU A 569 8.82 27.63 21.45
C GLU A 569 8.12 27.48 20.10
N ARG A 570 8.65 28.10 19.04
CA ARG A 570 8.05 28.04 17.70
C ARG A 570 8.10 26.62 17.19
N LEU A 571 9.27 25.98 17.28
CA LEU A 571 9.44 24.60 16.83
C LEU A 571 8.65 23.61 17.70
N ILE A 572 8.57 23.85 19.02
CA ILE A 572 7.73 23.02 19.90
C ILE A 572 6.24 23.16 19.60
N ARG A 573 5.78 24.34 19.16
CA ARG A 573 4.39 24.54 18.74
C ARG A 573 4.08 23.73 17.46
N GLU A 574 5.01 23.71 16.52
CA GLU A 574 4.84 22.89 15.31
C GLU A 574 4.89 21.39 15.63
N ALA A 575 5.75 20.95 16.57
CA ALA A 575 5.75 19.57 17.04
C ALA A 575 4.40 19.16 17.67
N ARG A 576 3.81 20.04 18.47
CA ARG A 576 2.47 19.80 19.07
C ARG A 576 1.41 19.67 17.98
N ARG A 577 1.42 20.56 17.00
CA ARG A 577 0.48 20.51 15.86
C ARG A 577 0.66 19.24 15.04
N CYS A 578 1.91 18.81 14.81
CA CYS A 578 2.20 17.55 14.11
C CYS A 578 1.62 16.36 14.88
N ARG A 579 1.77 16.33 16.21
CA ARG A 579 1.18 15.30 17.08
C ARG A 579 -0.35 15.29 17.00
N GLU A 580 -1.00 16.44 17.06
CA GLU A 580 -2.46 16.56 16.94
C GLU A 580 -2.97 16.02 15.59
N MET A 581 -2.23 16.28 14.51
CA MET A 581 -2.55 15.70 13.20
C MET A 581 -2.37 14.18 13.18
N TRP A 582 -1.33 13.68 13.85
CA TRP A 582 -1.10 12.23 13.97
C TRP A 582 -2.25 11.57 14.76
N HIS A 583 -2.69 12.15 15.88
CA HIS A 583 -3.85 11.66 16.63
C HIS A 583 -5.11 11.58 15.77
N SER A 584 -5.34 12.56 14.89
CA SER A 584 -6.48 12.51 13.95
C SER A 584 -6.40 11.31 13.00
N LEU A 585 -5.19 10.97 12.50
CA LEU A 585 -4.99 9.79 11.66
C LEU A 585 -5.15 8.48 12.47
N GLN A 586 -4.66 8.45 13.72
CA GLN A 586 -4.86 7.30 14.61
C GLN A 586 -6.35 7.06 14.90
N GLU A 587 -7.14 8.13 15.11
CA GLU A 587 -8.60 8.01 15.26
C GLU A 587 -9.26 7.44 14.00
N LEU A 588 -8.89 7.93 12.80
CA LEU A 588 -9.39 7.40 11.53
C LEU A 588 -8.99 5.94 11.30
N GLY A 589 -7.79 5.58 11.72
CA GLY A 589 -7.24 4.20 11.63
C GLY A 589 -7.75 3.27 12.73
N GLY A 590 -8.51 3.78 13.71
CA GLY A 590 -9.01 2.98 14.82
C GLY A 590 -7.96 2.55 15.84
N VAL A 591 -6.73 3.08 15.76
CA VAL A 591 -5.63 2.79 16.71
C VAL A 591 -5.94 3.41 18.08
N HIS A 592 -6.36 4.68 18.10
CA HIS A 592 -6.90 5.36 19.26
C HIS A 592 -8.26 5.94 18.90
N ASN A 593 -9.33 5.31 19.35
CA ASN A 593 -10.68 5.73 19.04
C ASN A 593 -11.32 6.43 20.26
N SER A 594 -11.22 7.76 20.30
CA SER A 594 -11.76 8.58 21.39
C SER A 594 -13.28 8.43 21.55
N HIS A 595 -14.02 8.08 20.49
CA HIS A 595 -15.46 7.80 20.58
C HIS A 595 -15.74 6.46 21.26
N ALA A 596 -14.95 5.42 20.95
CA ALA A 596 -15.05 4.14 21.63
C ALA A 596 -14.67 4.25 23.11
N GLU A 597 -13.62 4.99 23.44
CA GLU A 597 -13.21 5.26 24.83
C GLU A 597 -14.28 5.99 25.62
N LYS A 598 -14.90 7.04 25.03
CA LYS A 598 -16.02 7.75 25.62
C LYS A 598 -17.23 6.87 25.84
N LEU A 599 -17.53 5.98 24.89
CA LEU A 599 -18.61 5.00 25.01
C LEU A 599 -18.35 4.03 26.16
N LEU A 600 -17.15 3.44 26.20
CA LEU A 600 -16.72 2.52 27.25
C LEU A 600 -16.72 3.20 28.63
N ALA A 601 -16.22 4.43 28.73
CA ALA A 601 -16.26 5.21 29.99
C ALA A 601 -17.70 5.46 30.45
N ARG A 602 -18.60 5.73 29.50
CA ARG A 602 -20.04 5.96 29.82
C ARG A 602 -20.72 4.66 30.26
N GLU A 603 -20.45 3.57 29.61
CA GLU A 603 -20.97 2.24 30.00
C GLU A 603 -20.43 1.78 31.34
N ARG A 604 -19.11 2.00 31.60
CA ARG A 604 -18.48 1.70 32.88
C ARG A 604 -19.16 2.54 34.02
N LYS A 605 -19.37 3.84 33.82
CA LYS A 605 -20.03 4.70 34.79
C LYS A 605 -21.47 4.25 35.04
N ALA A 606 -22.23 3.95 33.99
CA ALA A 606 -23.60 3.44 34.12
C ALA A 606 -23.66 2.06 34.81
N TRP A 607 -22.62 1.24 34.64
CA TRP A 607 -22.49 -0.04 35.36
C TRP A 607 -22.14 0.18 36.85
N GLU A 608 -21.19 1.08 37.14
CA GLU A 608 -20.83 1.45 38.51
C GLU A 608 -22.04 2.03 39.28
N GLU A 609 -22.82 2.92 38.66
CA GLU A 609 -24.04 3.48 39.22
C GLU A 609 -25.11 2.39 39.49
N ARG A 610 -25.26 1.40 38.61
CA ARG A 610 -26.16 0.27 38.84
C ARG A 610 -25.70 -0.62 40.00
N MET A 611 -24.44 -0.97 40.05
CA MET A 611 -23.87 -1.75 41.15
C MET A 611 -23.99 -1.02 42.48
N GLN A 612 -23.83 0.29 42.50
CA GLN A 612 -24.00 1.09 43.71
C GLN A 612 -25.46 1.13 44.19
N GLN A 613 -26.41 1.26 43.24
CA GLN A 613 -27.85 1.20 43.55
C GLN A 613 -28.27 -0.21 44.04
N GLU A 614 -27.73 -1.28 43.46
CA GLU A 614 -27.99 -2.64 43.93
C GLU A 614 -27.39 -2.88 45.32
N ALA A 615 -26.17 -2.39 45.58
CA ALA A 615 -25.55 -2.46 46.90
C ALA A 615 -26.34 -1.69 47.99
N GLU A 616 -26.83 -0.51 47.65
CA GLU A 616 -27.69 0.31 48.54
C GLU A 616 -29.05 -0.39 48.76
N ALA A 617 -29.64 -1.01 47.73
CA ALA A 617 -30.87 -1.78 47.86
C ALA A 617 -30.70 -3.03 48.72
N HIS A 618 -29.55 -3.71 48.62
CA HIS A 618 -29.21 -4.83 49.51
C HIS A 618 -28.90 -4.41 50.95
N ALA A 619 -28.34 -3.23 51.18
CA ALA A 619 -28.07 -2.68 52.50
C ALA A 619 -29.36 -2.20 53.21
N ALA A 620 -30.42 -1.89 52.45
CA ALA A 620 -31.72 -1.41 52.97
C ALA A 620 -32.66 -2.53 53.43
N VAL A 621 -32.30 -3.80 53.30
CA VAL A 621 -33.11 -4.93 53.83
C VAL A 621 -32.73 -5.20 55.29
N PRO A 622 -33.65 -5.02 56.28
CA PRO A 622 -33.36 -5.31 57.70
C PRO A 622 -33.13 -6.83 57.86
N PRO A 623 -32.26 -7.29 58.79
CA PRO A 623 -32.02 -8.68 59.04
C PRO A 623 -33.24 -9.35 59.64
N ALA A 624 -33.90 -10.19 58.87
CA ALA A 624 -34.95 -11.06 59.40
C ALA A 624 -34.30 -12.17 60.27
N THR A 625 -34.74 -12.20 61.53
CA THR A 625 -34.39 -13.22 62.55
C THR A 625 -34.60 -14.64 62.05
N ALA A 626 -33.56 -15.43 62.22
CA ALA A 626 -33.60 -16.88 61.94
C ALA A 626 -34.43 -17.65 62.99
N PRO A 627 -35.02 -18.79 62.62
CA PRO A 627 -34.87 -20.00 63.40
C PRO A 627 -34.28 -21.17 62.61
N ALA A 628 -33.56 -21.94 63.37
CA ALA A 628 -32.76 -23.08 62.92
C ALA A 628 -33.58 -24.30 62.50
N ALA A 629 -32.89 -25.13 61.74
CA ALA A 629 -32.93 -26.59 61.59
C ALA A 629 -33.72 -27.20 60.43
N ALA A 630 -32.97 -27.86 59.62
CA ALA A 630 -33.08 -29.23 59.13
C ALA A 630 -32.73 -29.38 57.62
N VAL A 631 -31.69 -30.14 57.36
CA VAL A 631 -31.33 -30.73 56.06
C VAL A 631 -32.26 -31.93 55.81
N PRO A 632 -32.73 -32.36 54.60
CA PRO A 632 -31.84 -32.81 53.54
C PRO A 632 -32.32 -32.61 52.08
N ALA A 633 -31.35 -32.85 51.20
CA ALA A 633 -31.44 -33.37 49.82
C ALA A 633 -31.90 -32.45 48.65
N ALA A 634 -31.00 -32.39 47.69
CA ALA A 634 -31.09 -31.87 46.32
C ALA A 634 -32.26 -32.50 45.50
N PRO A 635 -32.63 -32.00 44.28
CA PRO A 635 -31.75 -31.50 43.23
C PRO A 635 -32.30 -30.35 42.36
N ALA A 636 -31.41 -29.84 41.53
CA ALA A 636 -31.57 -29.32 40.13
C ALA A 636 -32.00 -27.87 39.84
N ALA A 637 -31.10 -27.25 39.11
CA ALA A 637 -31.22 -26.39 37.93
C ALA A 637 -31.80 -24.98 38.06
N SER A 638 -30.97 -24.03 37.84
CA SER A 638 -30.97 -23.20 36.60
C SER A 638 -30.24 -21.88 36.77
N ALA A 639 -29.33 -21.70 35.88
CA ALA A 639 -28.93 -20.49 35.14
C ALA A 639 -28.88 -19.14 35.84
N THR A 640 -27.71 -18.59 35.89
CA THR A 640 -27.47 -17.15 35.98
C THR A 640 -26.28 -16.73 35.12
N PRO A 641 -26.32 -15.64 34.43
CA PRO A 641 -25.16 -15.16 33.68
C PRO A 641 -24.30 -14.27 34.56
N ALA A 642 -23.04 -14.63 34.73
CA ALA A 642 -22.05 -13.76 35.34
C ALA A 642 -21.32 -12.98 34.24
N ALA A 643 -21.37 -11.66 34.33
CA ALA A 643 -20.52 -10.76 33.58
C ALA A 643 -19.09 -10.82 34.12
N ALA A 644 -18.14 -11.08 33.24
CA ALA A 644 -16.73 -11.12 33.55
C ALA A 644 -16.08 -9.76 33.35
N SER A 645 -15.45 -9.27 34.39
CA SER A 645 -14.54 -8.14 34.42
C SER A 645 -13.17 -8.57 33.88
N ALA A 646 -12.60 -7.76 33.02
CA ALA A 646 -11.23 -7.94 32.57
C ALA A 646 -10.25 -7.52 33.69
N ALA A 647 -9.56 -8.50 34.26
CA ALA A 647 -8.30 -8.32 34.94
C ALA A 647 -7.34 -9.36 34.37
N ALA A 648 -6.12 -8.96 34.07
CA ALA A 648 -5.07 -9.85 33.62
C ALA A 648 -4.81 -10.92 34.70
N GLU A 649 -5.44 -12.08 34.54
CA GLU A 649 -5.14 -13.27 35.31
C GLU A 649 -4.20 -14.15 34.50
N GLN A 650 -3.11 -14.56 35.16
CA GLN A 650 -2.25 -15.64 34.72
C GLN A 650 -3.15 -16.85 34.42
N GLU A 651 -3.06 -17.38 33.22
CA GLU A 651 -3.76 -18.64 32.87
C GLU A 651 -3.40 -19.73 33.88
N PRO A 652 -4.39 -20.44 34.45
CA PRO A 652 -4.09 -21.64 35.21
C PRO A 652 -3.41 -22.65 34.28
N GLU A 653 -2.34 -23.29 34.71
CA GLU A 653 -1.71 -24.41 34.02
C GLU A 653 -2.78 -25.46 33.71
N ARG A 654 -3.27 -25.47 32.47
CA ARG A 654 -4.26 -26.46 32.00
C ARG A 654 -3.55 -27.75 31.68
N SER A 655 -4.17 -28.86 32.04
CA SER A 655 -3.66 -30.18 31.70
C SER A 655 -3.65 -30.34 30.17
N PRO A 656 -2.53 -30.73 29.54
CA PRO A 656 -2.48 -30.99 28.11
C PRO A 656 -3.34 -32.18 27.66
N ASP A 657 -4.00 -32.85 28.62
CA ASP A 657 -4.86 -34.00 28.39
C ASP A 657 -6.32 -33.64 28.12
N GLU A 658 -6.75 -32.43 28.42
CA GLU A 658 -8.14 -31.98 28.26
C GLU A 658 -8.34 -31.17 26.96
N ALA A 659 -9.45 -31.46 26.24
CA ALA A 659 -9.81 -30.69 25.06
C ALA A 659 -10.32 -29.30 25.45
N TYR A 660 -9.83 -28.26 24.77
CA TYR A 660 -10.25 -26.90 25.02
C TYR A 660 -10.19 -26.02 23.75
N ILE A 661 -10.79 -24.84 23.81
CA ILE A 661 -10.72 -23.79 22.77
C ILE A 661 -10.15 -22.52 23.42
N GLU A 662 -9.20 -21.88 22.77
CA GLU A 662 -8.78 -20.51 23.12
C GLU A 662 -9.86 -19.51 22.69
N THR A 663 -10.97 -19.50 23.41
CA THR A 663 -12.21 -18.82 23.06
C THR A 663 -12.01 -17.34 22.71
N ALA A 664 -11.12 -16.64 23.44
CA ALA A 664 -10.81 -15.22 23.21
C ALA A 664 -10.20 -14.90 21.82
N ARG A 665 -9.64 -15.90 21.14
CA ARG A 665 -9.02 -15.78 19.81
C ARG A 665 -9.93 -16.25 18.67
N CYS A 666 -11.18 -16.61 18.96
CA CYS A 666 -12.12 -17.14 17.97
C CYS A 666 -12.50 -16.09 16.91
N SER A 667 -12.34 -16.45 15.64
CA SER A 667 -12.70 -15.61 14.47
C SER A 667 -14.17 -15.72 14.04
N THR A 668 -15.00 -16.49 14.74
CA THR A 668 -16.44 -16.69 14.44
C THR A 668 -16.70 -17.23 13.01
N CYS A 669 -15.86 -18.15 12.54
CA CYS A 669 -15.95 -18.69 11.17
C CYS A 669 -17.08 -19.73 10.97
N ASN A 670 -17.76 -20.20 12.02
CA ASN A 670 -18.83 -21.21 12.05
C ASN A 670 -18.40 -22.66 11.71
N GLU A 671 -17.17 -22.94 11.35
CA GLU A 671 -16.72 -24.28 10.93
C GLU A 671 -16.94 -25.34 12.03
N CYS A 672 -16.50 -25.09 13.26
CA CYS A 672 -16.66 -26.03 14.37
C CYS A 672 -18.14 -26.30 14.72
N THR A 673 -18.98 -25.26 14.68
CA THR A 673 -20.43 -25.44 14.97
C THR A 673 -21.18 -26.12 13.84
N GLN A 674 -20.70 -26.08 12.59
CA GLN A 674 -21.25 -26.88 11.49
C GLN A 674 -20.89 -28.35 11.59
N ILE A 675 -19.70 -28.69 12.10
CA ILE A 675 -19.27 -30.07 12.34
C ILE A 675 -20.13 -30.70 13.43
N ASN A 676 -20.30 -30.00 14.56
CA ASN A 676 -21.18 -30.49 15.63
C ASN A 676 -21.71 -29.33 16.50
N GLY A 677 -22.92 -28.86 16.21
CA GLY A 677 -23.59 -27.75 16.93
C GLY A 677 -24.09 -28.12 18.36
N LYS A 678 -23.92 -29.37 18.82
CA LYS A 678 -24.17 -29.76 20.22
C LYS A 678 -22.89 -29.75 21.04
N MET A 679 -21.77 -30.10 20.41
CA MET A 679 -20.46 -30.11 21.04
C MET A 679 -19.90 -28.68 21.13
N PHE A 680 -20.05 -27.88 20.09
CA PHE A 680 -19.55 -26.50 20.00
C PHE A 680 -20.72 -25.52 20.02
N ALA A 681 -20.59 -24.47 20.81
CA ALA A 681 -21.56 -23.37 20.87
C ALA A 681 -20.85 -22.02 20.89
N TYR A 682 -21.61 -20.96 20.68
CA TYR A 682 -21.12 -19.60 20.81
C TYR A 682 -21.53 -18.98 22.13
N ASP A 683 -20.62 -18.26 22.75
CA ASP A 683 -20.91 -17.43 23.93
C ASP A 683 -21.64 -16.12 23.54
N GLY A 684 -21.90 -15.26 24.53
CA GLY A 684 -22.54 -13.97 24.31
C GLY A 684 -21.75 -13.01 23.38
N ASN A 685 -20.45 -13.24 23.21
CA ASN A 685 -19.55 -12.46 22.34
C ASN A 685 -19.39 -13.09 20.94
N LYS A 686 -20.15 -14.13 20.63
CA LYS A 686 -20.03 -14.93 19.41
C LYS A 686 -18.69 -15.64 19.28
N GLN A 687 -18.05 -15.99 20.38
CA GLN A 687 -16.82 -16.77 20.42
C GLN A 687 -17.13 -18.23 20.72
N ALA A 688 -16.52 -19.15 19.95
CA ALA A 688 -16.78 -20.58 20.09
C ALA A 688 -16.17 -21.14 21.40
N TYR A 689 -16.92 -22.01 22.05
CA TYR A 689 -16.47 -22.80 23.18
C TYR A 689 -17.03 -24.25 23.12
N ILE A 690 -16.44 -25.16 23.85
CA ILE A 690 -16.96 -26.55 23.97
C ILE A 690 -18.10 -26.53 24.97
N ALA A 691 -19.34 -26.69 24.48
CA ALA A 691 -20.54 -26.68 25.30
C ALA A 691 -20.77 -28.06 25.95
N ASP A 692 -20.63 -29.17 25.20
CA ASP A 692 -20.70 -30.52 25.69
C ASP A 692 -19.77 -31.44 24.91
N ILE A 693 -18.66 -31.77 25.51
CA ILE A 693 -17.64 -32.61 24.89
C ILE A 693 -18.10 -34.06 24.69
N ASN A 694 -19.16 -34.52 25.42
CA ASN A 694 -19.72 -35.86 25.29
C ASN A 694 -20.76 -35.95 24.15
N ALA A 695 -21.17 -34.82 23.58
CA ALA A 695 -22.14 -34.76 22.48
C ALA A 695 -21.54 -35.15 21.11
N GLY A 696 -20.24 -35.52 21.05
CA GLY A 696 -19.58 -35.90 19.81
C GLY A 696 -18.41 -36.86 19.99
N THR A 697 -17.73 -37.16 18.89
CA THR A 697 -16.60 -38.12 18.81
C THR A 697 -15.27 -37.37 18.83
N TYR A 698 -14.18 -38.10 19.13
CA TYR A 698 -12.82 -37.55 19.03
C TYR A 698 -12.48 -37.14 17.58
N ALA A 699 -12.98 -37.92 16.61
CA ALA A 699 -12.84 -37.59 15.20
C ALA A 699 -13.40 -36.17 14.86
N GLN A 700 -14.56 -35.81 15.42
CA GLN A 700 -15.14 -34.47 15.22
C GLN A 700 -14.35 -33.34 15.91
N LEU A 701 -13.71 -33.63 17.04
CA LEU A 701 -12.79 -32.71 17.69
C LEU A 701 -11.54 -32.41 16.82
N VAL A 702 -10.95 -33.48 16.26
CA VAL A 702 -9.78 -33.37 15.37
C VAL A 702 -10.17 -32.65 14.08
N GLU A 703 -11.31 -32.98 13.47
CA GLU A 703 -11.83 -32.32 12.28
C GLU A 703 -12.09 -30.82 12.52
N ALA A 704 -12.62 -30.47 13.70
CA ALA A 704 -12.81 -29.07 14.08
C ALA A 704 -11.50 -28.35 14.30
N ALA A 705 -10.46 -29.00 14.84
CA ALA A 705 -9.12 -28.40 14.98
C ALA A 705 -8.46 -28.14 13.62
N GLU A 706 -8.56 -29.10 12.69
CA GLU A 706 -8.06 -28.96 11.32
C GLU A 706 -8.78 -27.87 10.51
N SER A 707 -10.10 -27.75 10.69
CA SER A 707 -10.92 -26.75 9.98
C SER A 707 -10.82 -25.35 10.60
N CYS A 708 -10.23 -25.22 11.79
CA CYS A 708 -10.13 -23.95 12.47
C CYS A 708 -9.05 -23.05 11.82
N GLN A 709 -9.45 -21.98 11.16
CA GLN A 709 -8.56 -21.05 10.43
C GLN A 709 -7.51 -20.37 11.32
N VAL A 710 -7.74 -20.31 12.63
CA VAL A 710 -6.84 -19.67 13.62
C VAL A 710 -6.20 -20.68 14.57
N SER A 711 -6.39 -21.99 14.36
CA SER A 711 -5.76 -23.10 15.08
C SER A 711 -5.85 -22.98 16.61
N ILE A 712 -7.04 -22.67 17.14
CA ILE A 712 -7.30 -22.45 18.58
C ILE A 712 -8.04 -23.59 19.25
N ILE A 713 -8.32 -24.68 18.55
CA ILE A 713 -9.02 -25.85 19.08
C ILE A 713 -8.00 -26.94 19.38
N HIS A 714 -7.89 -27.30 20.64
CA HIS A 714 -6.97 -28.32 21.14
C HIS A 714 -7.75 -29.58 21.51
N PRO A 715 -7.59 -30.69 20.75
CA PRO A 715 -8.40 -31.89 20.93
C PRO A 715 -8.12 -32.65 22.23
N GLY A 716 -6.96 -32.46 22.86
CA GLY A 716 -6.54 -33.22 24.04
C GLY A 716 -6.42 -34.73 23.78
N LYS A 717 -6.52 -35.54 24.83
CA LYS A 717 -6.48 -37.02 24.72
C LYS A 717 -7.85 -37.63 24.36
N PRO A 718 -7.87 -38.72 23.55
CA PRO A 718 -9.11 -39.39 23.19
C PRO A 718 -9.77 -40.02 24.42
N ARG A 719 -11.07 -39.78 24.59
CA ARG A 719 -11.86 -40.34 25.71
C ARG A 719 -12.29 -41.76 25.50
N ASN A 720 -12.52 -42.14 24.23
CA ASN A 720 -12.90 -43.51 23.89
C ASN A 720 -11.73 -44.25 23.24
N PRO A 721 -11.05 -45.16 23.96
CA PRO A 721 -9.91 -45.90 23.42
C PRO A 721 -10.29 -46.92 22.33
N LYS A 722 -11.59 -47.11 22.07
CA LYS A 722 -12.11 -48.05 21.07
C LYS A 722 -12.71 -47.32 19.84
N GLU A 723 -12.41 -46.05 19.68
CA GLU A 723 -12.91 -45.28 18.53
C GLU A 723 -12.26 -45.77 17.22
N PRO A 724 -13.03 -46.01 16.16
CA PRO A 724 -12.48 -46.48 14.89
C PRO A 724 -11.47 -45.49 14.29
N GLY A 725 -10.30 -45.99 13.88
CA GLY A 725 -9.27 -45.14 13.25
C GLY A 725 -8.46 -44.29 14.24
N LEU A 726 -8.43 -44.65 15.53
CA LEU A 726 -7.82 -43.82 16.59
C LEU A 726 -6.33 -43.52 16.36
N GLU A 727 -5.55 -44.45 15.80
CA GLU A 727 -4.13 -44.24 15.51
C GLU A 727 -3.92 -43.14 14.43
N GLU A 728 -4.79 -43.08 13.46
CA GLU A 728 -4.75 -42.06 12.42
C GLU A 728 -5.22 -40.71 12.96
N LEU A 729 -6.25 -40.68 13.78
CA LEU A 729 -6.75 -39.48 14.46
C LEU A 729 -5.71 -38.86 15.40
N LEU A 730 -4.94 -39.68 16.13
CA LEU A 730 -3.87 -39.22 17.00
C LEU A 730 -2.74 -38.52 16.20
N LYS A 731 -2.36 -39.07 15.04
CA LYS A 731 -1.38 -38.43 14.15
C LYS A 731 -1.88 -37.11 13.61
N ARG A 732 -3.17 -37.02 13.25
CA ARG A 732 -3.79 -35.78 12.76
C ARG A 732 -3.95 -34.73 13.87
N ALA A 733 -4.16 -35.18 15.10
CA ALA A 733 -4.26 -34.28 16.26
C ALA A 733 -2.92 -33.69 16.72
N GLU A 734 -1.78 -34.38 16.43
CA GLU A 734 -0.44 -33.99 16.91
C GLU A 734 -0.08 -32.49 16.70
N PRO A 735 -0.42 -31.84 15.58
CA PRO A 735 -0.14 -30.41 15.38
C PRO A 735 -0.96 -29.46 16.26
N PHE A 736 -2.01 -29.98 16.94
CA PHE A 736 -2.98 -29.18 17.71
C PHE A 736 -2.96 -29.53 19.22
N LEU A 737 -2.04 -30.39 19.67
CA LEU A 737 -1.89 -30.79 21.08
C LEU A 737 -0.98 -29.82 21.85
#